data_1f0241515be1905f8c12cd486ebe7cbe
#
_entry.id   1f0241515be1905f8c12cd486ebe7cbe
#
_cell.length_a   1.000
_cell.length_b   1.000
_cell.length_c   1.000
_cell.angle_alpha   90.00
_cell.angle_beta   90.00
_cell.angle_gamma   90.00
#
_symmetry.space_group_name_H-M   'P 1'
#
loop_
_entity.id
_entity.type
_entity.pdbx_description
1 polymer ?
#
loop_
_entity_poly.entity_id
_entity_poly.type
_entity_poly.pdbx_seq_one_letter_code
_entity_poly.pdbx_strand_id
1 'polypeptide(L)'
;MAHLGDELARDPGAMHPRTSGAAMNGDDGGFLAALVDHAETDADEHLDRFLSTFAHLRSDSIEDLRAWATPVAGKRTSRLAQQVFAAANRWARTLEELEHRRETIETSLPELRQKANIPNAGEDDRQAFADAEATITWIHKLRGKATQEYWVATLEEHGLFPNYTLVDDSVELDVSLSWYDPDSKDYQDETASFSRGSAAALRDFAPGATFYAMGHAITIDAIDLGRDGESIHTLAVCPSCGYTVDQLLEGAPTECPRCHDHGIRDTGQHLEVVELTRTSAAIKCDESRIDDAQEERAQTNFTVVPAADIDPSRVRNEWYVQHTEFGARYLDRMDLRWINLGKETPSAPSRQVAGFQCHAPLFRVCEGCGHLDRTTGTNHRSEHRPWCRYRDDLDEHVRTVALTRSLTTQAVVLPLPASIVTGDMFALPSLRAALLLGLREQFGGTPDHLGIMPIKEPVDDRTRDALLLHDLVPGGTGYLAEFTSPQNVWEALRRAFQIVHDCPCKDEERLACHRCLLPLASAREARYVSRAKAEDCLKVLMGLADGDTPSTQMTWEIATTPPTISSDDESYLESRFRESFMALARRLNATVSQNYGPGGNVINVRIGQVLYTLQPQVLMPGCKPDFVLRGGDRPDLAIFTDGETFHATPACNRVRDDAEKRAELRNLGVEVLAVTLDDVNGFEAGRGPAAPTWFDASVSSKLIGL
;
A
#
# COMPACT_ATOMS: atom_id res chain seq x y z
N MET A 1 24.32 -4.35 -23.40
CA MET A 1 23.67 -3.27 -24.21
C MET A 1 24.60 -2.09 -24.45
N ALA A 2 25.14 -1.39 -23.42
CA ALA A 2 26.08 -0.27 -23.65
C ALA A 2 27.31 -0.73 -24.45
N HIS A 3 27.86 -1.88 -24.12
CA HIS A 3 29.02 -2.46 -24.83
C HIS A 3 28.69 -2.87 -26.28
N LEU A 4 27.50 -3.42 -26.51
CA LEU A 4 26.99 -3.71 -27.86
C LEU A 4 26.77 -2.41 -28.66
N GLY A 5 26.25 -1.36 -28.02
CA GLY A 5 26.13 -0.04 -28.61
C GLY A 5 27.47 0.55 -29.01
N ASP A 6 28.50 0.39 -28.18
CA ASP A 6 29.88 0.84 -28.47
C ASP A 6 30.54 0.06 -29.64
N GLU A 7 30.23 -1.23 -29.79
CA GLU A 7 30.73 -2.05 -30.89
C GLU A 7 30.03 -1.69 -32.20
N LEU A 8 28.72 -1.55 -32.19
CA LEU A 8 27.95 -1.05 -33.32
C LEU A 8 28.38 0.38 -33.72
N ALA A 9 28.78 1.21 -32.74
CA ALA A 9 29.30 2.54 -32.97
C ALA A 9 30.67 2.56 -33.67
N ARG A 10 31.41 1.47 -33.64
CA ARG A 10 32.72 1.34 -34.32
C ARG A 10 32.59 0.88 -35.76
N ASP A 11 31.43 0.37 -36.16
CA ASP A 11 31.14 0.00 -37.52
C ASP A 11 30.64 1.23 -38.32
N PRO A 12 31.41 1.73 -39.32
CA PRO A 12 31.01 2.88 -40.15
C PRO A 12 29.74 2.65 -40.97
N GLY A 13 29.33 1.39 -41.14
CA GLY A 13 28.10 0.99 -41.83
C GLY A 13 26.89 0.83 -40.91
N ALA A 14 27.08 0.85 -39.59
CA ALA A 14 25.99 0.66 -38.65
C ALA A 14 25.06 1.90 -38.60
N MET A 15 23.78 1.64 -38.63
CA MET A 15 22.76 2.66 -38.45
C MET A 15 22.75 3.11 -36.99
N HIS A 16 23.03 4.40 -36.72
CA HIS A 16 22.99 4.98 -35.39
C HIS A 16 21.78 5.89 -35.21
N PRO A 17 20.59 5.35 -34.96
CA PRO A 17 19.44 6.20 -34.69
C PRO A 17 19.70 6.94 -33.38
N ARG A 18 19.43 8.23 -33.35
CA ARG A 18 19.46 9.02 -32.09
C ARG A 18 18.10 9.06 -31.46
N THR A 19 17.04 8.99 -32.25
CA THR A 19 15.67 9.16 -31.78
C THR A 19 14.94 7.84 -31.65
N SER A 20 14.01 7.79 -30.72
CA SER A 20 13.15 6.63 -30.49
C SER A 20 12.32 6.29 -31.73
N GLY A 21 11.79 7.29 -32.43
CA GLY A 21 11.04 7.06 -33.67
C GLY A 21 11.83 6.34 -34.74
N ALA A 22 13.18 6.53 -34.79
CA ALA A 22 14.04 5.83 -35.74
C ALA A 22 14.53 4.47 -35.23
N ALA A 23 14.69 4.30 -33.91
CA ALA A 23 15.23 3.07 -33.27
C ALA A 23 14.17 2.02 -33.00
N MET A 24 12.99 2.43 -32.52
CA MET A 24 11.95 1.55 -32.01
C MET A 24 11.06 0.94 -33.09
N ASN A 25 11.28 1.30 -34.36
CA ASN A 25 10.53 0.70 -35.46
C ASN A 25 10.78 -0.81 -35.50
N GLY A 26 9.74 -1.60 -35.21
CA GLY A 26 9.81 -3.06 -35.04
C GLY A 26 9.86 -3.86 -36.35
N ASP A 27 10.17 -3.21 -37.51
CA ASP A 27 10.25 -3.88 -38.79
C ASP A 27 11.39 -4.91 -38.82
N ASP A 28 11.15 -6.06 -39.44
CA ASP A 28 12.16 -7.07 -39.73
C ASP A 28 13.32 -6.41 -40.53
N GLY A 29 14.42 -6.10 -39.81
CA GLY A 29 15.59 -5.37 -40.35
C GLY A 29 15.81 -3.98 -39.77
N GLY A 30 14.98 -3.56 -38.79
CA GLY A 30 15.20 -2.33 -38.03
C GLY A 30 16.41 -2.40 -37.07
N PHE A 31 16.76 -1.27 -36.49
CA PHE A 31 17.91 -1.16 -35.58
C PHE A 31 17.85 -2.12 -34.39
N LEU A 32 16.69 -2.26 -33.70
CA LEU A 32 16.56 -3.17 -32.59
C LEU A 32 16.69 -4.64 -32.99
N ALA A 33 16.20 -5.02 -34.17
CA ALA A 33 16.36 -6.36 -34.70
C ALA A 33 17.86 -6.67 -34.97
N ALA A 34 18.58 -5.74 -35.61
CA ALA A 34 20.02 -5.87 -35.82
C ALA A 34 20.81 -5.94 -34.50
N LEU A 35 20.42 -5.14 -33.48
CA LEU A 35 21.04 -5.14 -32.16
C LEU A 35 20.83 -6.48 -31.45
N VAL A 36 19.64 -7.05 -31.54
CA VAL A 36 19.33 -8.37 -30.95
C VAL A 36 20.06 -9.48 -31.68
N ASP A 37 20.05 -9.48 -33.01
CA ASP A 37 20.77 -10.46 -33.82
C ASP A 37 22.27 -10.48 -33.49
N HIS A 38 22.88 -9.32 -33.32
CA HIS A 38 24.29 -9.20 -32.93
C HIS A 38 24.51 -9.74 -31.50
N ALA A 39 23.61 -9.41 -30.56
CA ALA A 39 23.67 -9.89 -29.18
C ALA A 39 23.54 -11.41 -29.08
N GLU A 40 22.68 -12.03 -29.89
CA GLU A 40 22.43 -13.48 -29.89
C GLU A 40 23.51 -14.27 -30.64
N THR A 41 24.11 -13.70 -31.69
CA THR A 41 25.13 -14.39 -32.50
C THR A 41 26.41 -14.62 -31.71
N ASP A 42 26.87 -13.64 -30.92
CA ASP A 42 28.10 -13.71 -30.16
C ASP A 42 27.85 -13.68 -28.64
N ALA A 43 26.71 -14.24 -28.20
CA ALA A 43 26.21 -14.16 -26.81
C ALA A 43 27.24 -14.63 -25.78
N ASP A 44 27.94 -15.73 -26.05
CA ASP A 44 28.94 -16.27 -25.10
C ASP A 44 30.16 -15.34 -24.97
N GLU A 45 30.67 -14.76 -26.09
CA GLU A 45 31.77 -13.81 -26.06
C GLU A 45 31.42 -12.54 -25.30
N HIS A 46 30.24 -11.97 -25.56
CA HIS A 46 29.73 -10.79 -24.87
C HIS A 46 29.55 -11.04 -23.36
N LEU A 47 29.00 -12.20 -23.00
CA LEU A 47 28.81 -12.58 -21.62
C LEU A 47 30.14 -12.81 -20.91
N ASP A 48 31.09 -13.52 -21.50
CA ASP A 48 32.41 -13.77 -20.91
C ASP A 48 33.15 -12.45 -20.64
N ARG A 49 33.06 -11.51 -21.58
CA ARG A 49 33.64 -10.18 -21.41
C ARG A 49 32.95 -9.39 -20.30
N PHE A 50 31.63 -9.42 -20.23
CA PHE A 50 30.84 -8.79 -19.17
C PHE A 50 31.15 -9.42 -17.81
N LEU A 51 31.10 -10.74 -17.69
CA LEU A 51 31.35 -11.47 -16.46
C LEU A 51 32.79 -11.28 -15.94
N SER A 52 33.78 -11.08 -16.83
CA SER A 52 35.15 -10.79 -16.44
C SER A 52 35.34 -9.48 -15.67
N THR A 53 34.32 -8.59 -15.69
CA THR A 53 34.36 -7.33 -14.94
C THR A 53 33.92 -7.48 -13.47
N PHE A 54 33.42 -8.64 -13.08
CA PHE A 54 32.92 -8.92 -11.73
C PHE A 54 33.80 -9.98 -11.03
N ALA A 55 34.29 -9.64 -9.83
CA ALA A 55 35.19 -10.53 -9.09
C ALA A 55 34.48 -11.67 -8.34
N HIS A 56 33.18 -11.53 -8.00
CA HIS A 56 32.50 -12.39 -7.03
C HIS A 56 31.02 -12.65 -7.36
N LEU A 57 30.70 -13.03 -8.59
CA LEU A 57 29.35 -13.49 -8.92
C LEU A 57 29.15 -14.95 -8.50
N ARG A 58 27.97 -15.26 -7.99
CA ARG A 58 27.57 -16.64 -7.70
C ARG A 58 27.35 -17.43 -8.99
N SER A 59 27.63 -18.72 -8.93
CA SER A 59 27.48 -19.62 -10.10
C SER A 59 26.07 -19.61 -10.66
N ASP A 60 25.05 -19.62 -9.79
CA ASP A 60 23.64 -19.59 -10.16
C ASP A 60 23.30 -18.31 -10.96
N SER A 61 23.83 -17.14 -10.52
CA SER A 61 23.62 -15.87 -11.21
C SER A 61 24.29 -15.84 -12.60
N ILE A 62 25.40 -16.51 -12.75
CA ILE A 62 26.10 -16.67 -14.02
C ILE A 62 25.28 -17.55 -14.97
N GLU A 63 24.76 -18.68 -14.46
CA GLU A 63 23.90 -19.59 -15.23
C GLU A 63 22.61 -18.89 -15.67
N ASP A 64 21.95 -18.14 -14.77
CA ASP A 64 20.75 -17.38 -15.06
C ASP A 64 20.98 -16.32 -16.15
N LEU A 65 22.11 -15.60 -16.09
CA LEU A 65 22.51 -14.62 -17.11
C LEU A 65 22.75 -15.25 -18.47
N ARG A 66 23.43 -16.42 -18.50
CA ARG A 66 23.64 -17.16 -19.75
C ARG A 66 22.31 -17.64 -20.33
N ALA A 67 21.44 -18.23 -19.50
CA ALA A 67 20.11 -18.68 -19.92
C ALA A 67 19.22 -17.52 -20.40
N TRP A 68 19.43 -16.30 -19.86
CA TRP A 68 18.67 -15.12 -20.26
C TRP A 68 19.12 -14.56 -21.62
N ALA A 69 20.42 -14.53 -21.90
CA ALA A 69 20.97 -13.92 -23.09
C ALA A 69 21.11 -14.89 -24.28
N THR A 70 21.10 -16.22 -24.03
CA THR A 70 21.30 -17.22 -25.09
C THR A 70 19.94 -17.67 -25.64
N PRO A 71 19.78 -17.83 -26.97
CA PRO A 71 18.57 -18.38 -27.57
C PRO A 71 18.30 -19.80 -27.10
N VAL A 72 17.05 -20.10 -26.77
CA VAL A 72 16.63 -21.46 -26.41
C VAL A 72 16.66 -22.35 -27.66
N ALA A 73 17.22 -23.55 -27.55
CA ALA A 73 17.28 -24.50 -28.66
C ALA A 73 15.92 -24.69 -29.35
N GLY A 74 15.86 -24.39 -30.65
CA GLY A 74 14.63 -24.43 -31.43
C GLY A 74 13.76 -23.15 -31.41
N LYS A 75 14.13 -22.12 -30.64
CA LYS A 75 13.55 -20.79 -30.69
C LYS A 75 14.58 -19.80 -31.22
N ARG A 76 14.14 -18.85 -32.05
CA ARG A 76 15.03 -17.84 -32.63
C ARG A 76 15.24 -16.61 -31.72
N THR A 77 14.73 -16.62 -30.49
CA THR A 77 14.77 -15.45 -29.62
C THR A 77 15.12 -15.83 -28.19
N SER A 78 16.11 -15.15 -27.62
CA SER A 78 16.47 -15.19 -26.21
C SER A 78 15.43 -14.46 -25.33
N ARG A 79 15.53 -14.59 -24.00
CA ARG A 79 14.74 -13.76 -23.07
C ARG A 79 15.14 -12.27 -23.18
N LEU A 80 16.43 -11.97 -23.47
CA LEU A 80 16.88 -10.62 -23.77
C LEU A 80 16.11 -10.02 -24.94
N ALA A 81 16.05 -10.75 -26.08
CA ALA A 81 15.31 -10.31 -27.27
C ALA A 81 13.82 -10.05 -26.94
N GLN A 82 13.19 -10.97 -26.22
CA GLN A 82 11.78 -10.82 -25.81
C GLN A 82 11.57 -9.53 -25.00
N GLN A 83 12.46 -9.19 -24.08
CA GLN A 83 12.35 -7.97 -23.27
C GLN A 83 12.58 -6.70 -24.08
N VAL A 84 13.55 -6.70 -25.02
CA VAL A 84 13.80 -5.57 -25.92
C VAL A 84 12.56 -5.29 -26.78
N PHE A 85 12.02 -6.32 -27.43
CA PHE A 85 10.82 -6.16 -28.26
C PHE A 85 9.56 -5.83 -27.43
N ALA A 86 9.45 -6.35 -26.20
CA ALA A 86 8.35 -5.97 -25.31
C ALA A 86 8.42 -4.48 -24.93
N ALA A 87 9.61 -3.92 -24.68
CA ALA A 87 9.77 -2.48 -24.43
C ALA A 87 9.41 -1.64 -25.67
N ALA A 88 9.85 -2.05 -26.83
CA ALA A 88 9.49 -1.39 -28.09
C ALA A 88 7.98 -1.44 -28.37
N ASN A 89 7.34 -2.56 -28.11
CA ASN A 89 5.90 -2.72 -28.24
C ASN A 89 5.11 -1.85 -27.25
N ARG A 90 5.58 -1.69 -26.01
CA ARG A 90 4.96 -0.77 -25.04
C ARG A 90 5.02 0.67 -25.55
N TRP A 91 6.19 1.11 -26.03
CA TRP A 91 6.34 2.43 -26.63
C TRP A 91 5.41 2.63 -27.85
N ALA A 92 5.33 1.65 -28.75
CA ALA A 92 4.45 1.73 -29.91
C ALA A 92 2.97 1.85 -29.50
N ARG A 93 2.54 1.08 -28.50
CA ARG A 93 1.18 1.19 -27.96
C ARG A 93 0.90 2.58 -27.40
N THR A 94 1.81 3.17 -26.64
CA THR A 94 1.65 4.55 -26.14
C THR A 94 1.43 5.55 -27.28
N LEU A 95 2.13 5.41 -28.39
CA LEU A 95 1.90 6.26 -29.57
C LEU A 95 0.55 5.99 -30.25
N GLU A 96 0.14 4.74 -30.34
CA GLU A 96 -1.18 4.33 -30.87
C GLU A 96 -2.33 4.86 -30.03
N GLU A 97 -2.20 4.81 -28.70
CA GLU A 97 -3.18 5.36 -27.76
C GLU A 97 -3.34 6.87 -27.91
N LEU A 98 -2.22 7.60 -27.98
CA LEU A 98 -2.24 9.04 -28.23
C LEU A 98 -2.90 9.39 -29.58
N GLU A 99 -2.64 8.59 -30.62
CA GLU A 99 -3.25 8.78 -31.93
C GLU A 99 -4.76 8.51 -31.90
N HIS A 100 -5.16 7.41 -31.29
CA HIS A 100 -6.58 7.07 -31.12
C HIS A 100 -7.35 8.17 -30.35
N ARG A 101 -6.74 8.68 -29.27
CA ARG A 101 -7.31 9.79 -28.50
C ARG A 101 -7.46 11.05 -29.37
N ARG A 102 -6.45 11.37 -30.18
CA ARG A 102 -6.52 12.48 -31.14
C ARG A 102 -7.68 12.31 -32.11
N GLU A 103 -7.82 11.14 -32.74
CA GLU A 103 -8.89 10.83 -33.69
C GLU A 103 -10.29 10.94 -33.05
N THR A 104 -10.41 10.48 -31.80
CA THR A 104 -11.67 10.58 -31.05
C THR A 104 -12.08 12.03 -30.84
N ILE A 105 -11.13 12.89 -30.45
CA ILE A 105 -11.37 14.31 -30.24
C ILE A 105 -11.69 15.00 -31.58
N GLU A 106 -10.92 14.73 -32.65
CA GLU A 106 -11.15 15.28 -33.98
C GLU A 106 -12.55 14.94 -34.53
N THR A 107 -13.07 13.75 -34.21
CA THR A 107 -14.44 13.35 -34.59
C THR A 107 -15.49 14.22 -33.94
N SER A 108 -15.25 14.69 -32.71
CA SER A 108 -16.17 15.55 -31.94
C SER A 108 -16.03 17.04 -32.26
N LEU A 109 -14.89 17.47 -32.81
CA LEU A 109 -14.58 18.89 -33.09
C LEU A 109 -15.62 19.64 -33.95
N PRO A 110 -16.15 19.07 -35.04
CA PRO A 110 -17.13 19.80 -35.89
C PRO A 110 -18.40 20.18 -35.09
N GLU A 111 -18.88 19.31 -34.22
CA GLU A 111 -20.06 19.57 -33.40
C GLU A 111 -19.76 20.62 -32.32
N LEU A 112 -18.65 20.48 -31.61
CA LEU A 112 -18.19 21.45 -30.61
C LEU A 112 -18.00 22.84 -31.24
N ARG A 113 -17.39 22.91 -32.40
CA ARG A 113 -17.21 24.15 -33.17
C ARG A 113 -18.54 24.77 -33.58
N GLN A 114 -19.50 23.98 -34.01
CA GLN A 114 -20.83 24.45 -34.33
C GLN A 114 -21.52 25.08 -33.14
N LYS A 115 -21.48 24.41 -31.96
CA LYS A 115 -22.06 24.91 -30.72
C LYS A 115 -21.39 26.22 -30.26
N ALA A 116 -20.05 26.27 -30.31
CA ALA A 116 -19.27 27.45 -29.92
C ALA A 116 -19.52 28.68 -30.80
N ASN A 117 -19.86 28.50 -32.10
CA ASN A 117 -20.07 29.59 -33.04
C ASN A 117 -21.52 30.08 -33.17
N ILE A 118 -22.45 29.55 -32.39
CA ILE A 118 -23.85 30.07 -32.36
C ILE A 118 -23.83 31.50 -31.77
N PRO A 119 -24.59 32.46 -32.30
CA PRO A 119 -24.56 33.87 -31.85
C PRO A 119 -24.77 34.10 -30.36
N ASN A 120 -25.46 33.19 -29.68
CA ASN A 120 -25.68 33.18 -28.23
C ASN A 120 -25.08 31.97 -27.54
N ALA A 121 -23.97 31.43 -28.05
CA ALA A 121 -23.27 30.32 -27.44
C ALA A 121 -22.91 30.63 -25.97
N GLY A 122 -23.16 29.67 -25.08
CA GLY A 122 -22.74 29.75 -23.69
C GLY A 122 -21.23 29.80 -23.55
N GLU A 123 -20.78 30.26 -22.41
CA GLU A 123 -19.34 30.21 -22.06
C GLU A 123 -18.80 28.79 -22.08
N ASP A 124 -19.58 27.83 -21.54
CA ASP A 124 -19.23 26.42 -21.49
C ASP A 124 -19.06 25.79 -22.89
N ASP A 125 -19.88 26.17 -23.89
CA ASP A 125 -19.76 25.67 -25.28
C ASP A 125 -18.46 26.15 -25.95
N ARG A 126 -18.09 27.41 -25.73
CA ARG A 126 -16.85 27.97 -26.26
C ARG A 126 -15.62 27.35 -25.60
N GLN A 127 -15.68 27.18 -24.29
CA GLN A 127 -14.61 26.54 -23.52
C GLN A 127 -14.45 25.07 -23.93
N ALA A 128 -15.55 24.32 -24.09
CA ALA A 128 -15.50 22.93 -24.53
C ALA A 128 -14.79 22.75 -25.88
N PHE A 129 -14.98 23.69 -26.81
CA PHE A 129 -14.28 23.71 -28.08
C PHE A 129 -12.80 24.06 -27.93
N ALA A 130 -12.46 25.08 -27.12
CA ALA A 130 -11.08 25.46 -26.83
C ALA A 130 -10.31 24.33 -26.14
N ASP A 131 -10.91 23.67 -25.14
CA ASP A 131 -10.30 22.53 -24.44
C ASP A 131 -10.01 21.35 -25.38
N ALA A 132 -10.89 21.09 -26.35
CA ALA A 132 -10.67 20.06 -27.36
C ALA A 132 -9.48 20.38 -28.28
N GLU A 133 -9.37 21.62 -28.78
CA GLU A 133 -8.25 22.08 -29.60
C GLU A 133 -6.92 22.08 -28.83
N ALA A 134 -6.94 22.54 -27.57
CA ALA A 134 -5.79 22.50 -26.68
C ALA A 134 -5.31 21.06 -26.45
N THR A 135 -6.24 20.12 -26.23
CA THR A 135 -5.92 18.71 -26.03
C THR A 135 -5.27 18.08 -27.27
N ILE A 136 -5.75 18.39 -28.48
CA ILE A 136 -5.12 17.93 -29.73
C ILE A 136 -3.70 18.48 -29.87
N THR A 137 -3.55 19.78 -29.63
CA THR A 137 -2.22 20.44 -29.68
C THR A 137 -1.25 19.77 -28.70
N TRP A 138 -1.73 19.44 -27.52
CA TRP A 138 -0.96 18.75 -26.50
C TRP A 138 -0.56 17.32 -26.93
N ILE A 139 -1.49 16.53 -27.48
CA ILE A 139 -1.21 15.21 -28.02
C ILE A 139 -0.11 15.26 -29.08
N HIS A 140 -0.15 16.24 -29.97
CA HIS A 140 0.92 16.45 -30.98
C HIS A 140 2.29 16.72 -30.33
N LYS A 141 2.34 17.54 -29.27
CA LYS A 141 3.58 17.78 -28.49
C LYS A 141 4.10 16.51 -27.84
N LEU A 142 3.21 15.73 -27.18
CA LEU A 142 3.58 14.46 -26.53
C LEU A 142 4.14 13.45 -27.52
N ARG A 143 3.47 13.25 -28.68
CA ARG A 143 3.96 12.37 -29.74
C ARG A 143 5.31 12.85 -30.30
N GLY A 144 5.45 14.16 -30.48
CA GLY A 144 6.71 14.75 -30.89
C GLY A 144 7.84 14.49 -29.90
N LYS A 145 7.57 14.66 -28.59
CA LYS A 145 8.53 14.35 -27.52
C LYS A 145 8.91 12.87 -27.55
N ALA A 146 7.94 11.96 -27.52
CA ALA A 146 8.16 10.51 -27.47
C ALA A 146 8.93 9.98 -28.71
N THR A 147 8.73 10.57 -29.87
CA THR A 147 9.44 10.16 -31.09
C THR A 147 10.84 10.79 -31.24
N GLN A 148 11.08 11.98 -30.67
CA GLN A 148 12.37 12.69 -30.72
C GLN A 148 13.31 12.37 -29.55
N GLU A 149 12.81 11.69 -28.51
CA GLU A 149 13.60 11.28 -27.36
C GLU A 149 14.74 10.34 -27.74
N TYR A 150 15.79 10.30 -26.93
CA TYR A 150 16.91 9.40 -27.17
C TYR A 150 16.47 7.93 -26.87
N TRP A 151 16.66 7.05 -27.83
CA TRP A 151 16.12 5.68 -27.79
C TRP A 151 16.54 4.86 -26.56
N VAL A 152 17.74 5.11 -25.99
CA VAL A 152 18.18 4.44 -24.76
C VAL A 152 17.35 4.88 -23.57
N ALA A 153 17.04 6.18 -23.47
CA ALA A 153 16.18 6.72 -22.42
C ALA A 153 14.76 6.13 -22.51
N THR A 154 14.24 5.97 -23.71
CA THR A 154 12.94 5.32 -23.94
C THR A 154 12.96 3.84 -23.51
N LEU A 155 14.04 3.09 -23.76
CA LEU A 155 14.17 1.71 -23.27
C LEU A 155 14.29 1.64 -21.76
N GLU A 156 14.91 2.64 -21.12
CA GLU A 156 14.95 2.81 -19.67
C GLU A 156 13.54 3.09 -19.11
N GLU A 157 12.83 4.04 -19.69
CA GLU A 157 11.45 4.40 -19.31
C GLU A 157 10.49 3.21 -19.43
N HIS A 158 10.69 2.35 -20.44
CA HIS A 158 9.91 1.12 -20.64
C HIS A 158 10.50 -0.12 -19.93
N GLY A 159 11.38 0.07 -18.95
CA GLY A 159 11.79 -0.96 -17.98
C GLY A 159 12.79 -1.99 -18.54
N LEU A 160 13.48 -1.72 -19.65
CA LEU A 160 14.56 -2.60 -20.13
C LEU A 160 15.86 -2.40 -19.33
N PHE A 161 16.17 -1.16 -18.97
CA PHE A 161 17.34 -0.81 -18.17
C PHE A 161 16.93 -0.42 -16.76
N PRO A 162 17.77 -0.73 -15.74
CA PRO A 162 17.55 -0.21 -14.40
C PRO A 162 17.67 1.32 -14.44
N ASN A 163 16.74 1.98 -13.78
CA ASN A 163 16.83 3.41 -13.57
C ASN A 163 17.95 3.71 -12.57
N TYR A 164 19.11 4.14 -13.05
CA TYR A 164 20.28 4.49 -12.22
C TYR A 164 20.08 5.74 -11.36
N THR A 165 19.02 6.49 -11.58
CA THR A 165 18.74 7.70 -10.80
C THR A 165 18.13 7.40 -9.43
N LEU A 166 17.89 6.12 -9.09
CA LEU A 166 17.18 5.70 -7.85
C LEU A 166 15.81 6.36 -7.69
N VAL A 167 15.27 6.90 -8.78
CA VAL A 167 13.96 7.52 -8.80
C VAL A 167 12.93 6.44 -9.11
N ASP A 168 11.91 6.41 -8.30
CA ASP A 168 10.70 5.64 -8.53
C ASP A 168 10.12 5.97 -9.91
N ASP A 169 9.42 5.01 -10.54
CA ASP A 169 8.71 5.24 -11.78
C ASP A 169 7.86 6.51 -11.65
N SER A 170 7.98 7.39 -12.63
CA SER A 170 7.30 8.67 -12.56
C SER A 170 5.90 8.60 -13.16
N VAL A 171 4.96 9.25 -12.50
CA VAL A 171 3.62 9.50 -13.01
C VAL A 171 3.56 10.94 -13.55
N GLU A 172 3.01 11.11 -14.73
CA GLU A 172 2.82 12.43 -15.33
C GLU A 172 1.41 12.98 -15.05
N LEU A 173 1.35 14.25 -14.70
CA LEU A 173 0.13 15.05 -14.63
C LEU A 173 0.13 16.08 -15.74
N ASP A 174 -0.80 15.97 -16.66
CA ASP A 174 -1.02 16.93 -17.75
C ASP A 174 -2.11 17.92 -17.34
N VAL A 175 -1.76 19.21 -17.34
CA VAL A 175 -2.67 20.28 -16.94
C VAL A 175 -2.96 21.17 -18.13
N SER A 176 -4.24 21.37 -18.42
CA SER A 176 -4.73 22.38 -19.36
C SER A 176 -5.35 23.53 -18.55
N LEU A 177 -4.79 24.71 -18.69
CA LEU A 177 -5.26 25.96 -18.09
C LEU A 177 -5.96 26.77 -19.20
N SER A 178 -7.21 27.14 -19.00
CA SER A 178 -7.95 27.98 -19.94
C SER A 178 -8.43 29.27 -19.28
N TRP A 179 -8.44 30.37 -20.04
CA TRP A 179 -9.00 31.66 -19.59
C TRP A 179 -9.50 32.45 -20.78
N TYR A 180 -10.45 33.35 -20.53
CA TYR A 180 -10.92 34.30 -21.50
C TYR A 180 -10.01 35.55 -21.46
N ASP A 181 -9.39 35.90 -22.59
CA ASP A 181 -8.61 37.12 -22.73
C ASP A 181 -9.50 38.27 -23.23
N PRO A 182 -9.74 39.31 -22.41
CA PRO A 182 -10.58 40.44 -22.81
C PRO A 182 -10.02 41.29 -23.94
N ASP A 183 -8.68 41.27 -24.14
CA ASP A 183 -7.99 42.10 -25.15
C ASP A 183 -8.11 41.46 -26.55
N SER A 184 -7.87 40.18 -26.66
CA SER A 184 -8.07 39.42 -27.89
C SER A 184 -9.53 39.04 -28.13
N LYS A 185 -10.38 39.12 -27.10
CA LYS A 185 -11.76 38.63 -27.08
C LYS A 185 -11.92 37.16 -27.45
N ASP A 186 -10.95 36.37 -27.05
CA ASP A 186 -10.86 34.96 -27.37
C ASP A 186 -10.41 34.15 -26.17
N TYR A 187 -10.64 32.83 -26.20
CA TYR A 187 -10.13 31.92 -25.19
C TYR A 187 -8.67 31.60 -25.49
N GLN A 188 -7.86 31.70 -24.44
CA GLN A 188 -6.45 31.30 -24.46
C GLN A 188 -6.29 30.04 -23.64
N ASP A 189 -5.33 29.21 -23.99
CA ASP A 189 -4.95 28.02 -23.25
C ASP A 189 -3.45 27.95 -23.02
N GLU A 190 -3.07 27.42 -21.88
CA GLU A 190 -1.71 27.05 -21.52
C GLU A 190 -1.67 25.63 -21.04
N THR A 191 -0.68 24.87 -21.47
CA THR A 191 -0.49 23.47 -21.05
C THR A 191 0.78 23.33 -20.26
N ALA A 192 0.72 22.63 -19.13
CA ALA A 192 1.85 22.28 -18.30
C ALA A 192 1.86 20.78 -18.00
N SER A 193 3.05 20.21 -17.82
CA SER A 193 3.20 18.83 -17.36
C SER A 193 4.05 18.81 -16.11
N PHE A 194 3.62 18.02 -15.15
CA PHE A 194 4.31 17.79 -13.87
C PHE A 194 4.57 16.31 -13.71
N SER A 195 5.73 15.97 -13.16
CA SER A 195 6.10 14.60 -12.88
C SER A 195 6.33 14.39 -11.39
N ARG A 196 5.89 13.24 -10.87
CA ARG A 196 6.15 12.81 -9.50
C ARG A 196 6.46 11.33 -9.47
N GLY A 197 7.34 10.91 -8.55
CA GLY A 197 7.55 9.48 -8.27
C GLY A 197 6.24 8.80 -7.92
N SER A 198 6.05 7.58 -8.42
CA SER A 198 4.78 6.83 -8.37
C SER A 198 4.25 6.64 -6.94
N ALA A 199 5.13 6.56 -5.94
CA ALA A 199 4.76 6.44 -4.53
C ALA A 199 3.98 7.66 -4.00
N ALA A 200 4.42 8.86 -4.36
CA ALA A 200 3.74 10.10 -4.00
C ALA A 200 2.53 10.34 -4.92
N ALA A 201 2.73 10.10 -6.23
CA ALA A 201 1.71 10.33 -7.24
C ALA A 201 0.43 9.51 -7.01
N LEU A 202 0.55 8.29 -6.47
CA LEU A 202 -0.61 7.44 -6.15
C LEU A 202 -1.64 8.14 -5.22
N ARG A 203 -1.23 9.21 -4.53
CA ARG A 203 -2.10 10.06 -3.71
C ARG A 203 -2.23 11.46 -4.28
N ASP A 204 -1.10 12.07 -4.63
CA ASP A 204 -1.05 13.49 -5.01
C ASP A 204 -1.64 13.72 -6.41
N PHE A 205 -1.58 12.71 -7.29
CA PHE A 205 -2.11 12.73 -8.65
C PHE A 205 -3.35 11.85 -8.83
N ALA A 206 -3.92 11.33 -7.75
CA ALA A 206 -5.19 10.60 -7.83
C ALA A 206 -6.34 11.54 -8.22
N PRO A 207 -7.33 11.07 -9.01
CA PRO A 207 -8.51 11.86 -9.33
C PRO A 207 -9.23 12.34 -8.05
N GLY A 208 -9.55 13.62 -8.01
CA GLY A 208 -10.12 14.29 -6.83
C GLY A 208 -9.08 14.80 -5.83
N ALA A 209 -7.79 14.59 -6.07
CA ALA A 209 -6.72 15.28 -5.35
C ALA A 209 -6.56 16.72 -5.84
N THR A 210 -6.06 17.60 -4.98
CA THR A 210 -5.68 18.96 -5.35
C THR A 210 -4.16 19.09 -5.29
N PHE A 211 -3.56 19.39 -6.42
CA PHE A 211 -2.14 19.64 -6.59
C PHE A 211 -1.87 21.15 -6.71
N TYR A 212 -0.94 21.68 -5.94
CA TYR A 212 -0.62 23.11 -5.91
C TYR A 212 0.64 23.37 -6.70
N ALA A 213 0.50 24.07 -7.83
CA ALA A 213 1.62 24.45 -8.68
C ALA A 213 1.33 25.77 -9.43
N MET A 214 2.38 26.54 -9.76
CA MET A 214 2.30 27.76 -10.57
C MET A 214 1.30 28.81 -10.07
N GLY A 215 1.02 28.85 -8.74
CA GLY A 215 0.02 29.74 -8.17
C GLY A 215 -1.43 29.27 -8.32
N HIS A 216 -1.64 28.03 -8.74
CA HIS A 216 -2.94 27.42 -8.94
C HIS A 216 -3.17 26.20 -8.04
N ALA A 217 -4.42 26.02 -7.62
CA ALA A 217 -4.93 24.80 -6.99
C ALA A 217 -5.54 23.92 -8.08
N ILE A 218 -4.79 22.93 -8.53
CA ILE A 218 -5.12 22.06 -9.66
C ILE A 218 -5.86 20.84 -9.13
N THR A 219 -7.16 20.74 -9.38
CA THR A 219 -7.93 19.54 -9.06
C THR A 219 -7.81 18.53 -10.20
N ILE A 220 -7.26 17.36 -9.89
CA ILE A 220 -7.09 16.29 -10.87
C ILE A 220 -8.44 15.65 -11.13
N ASP A 221 -8.84 15.55 -12.39
CA ASP A 221 -10.18 15.17 -12.78
C ASP A 221 -10.24 13.93 -13.70
N ALA A 222 -9.11 13.47 -14.26
CA ALA A 222 -9.11 12.29 -15.10
C ALA A 222 -7.82 11.46 -14.98
N ILE A 223 -7.94 10.16 -15.31
CA ILE A 223 -6.83 9.21 -15.41
C ILE A 223 -6.78 8.65 -16.84
N ASP A 224 -5.60 8.19 -17.24
CA ASP A 224 -5.43 7.46 -18.49
C ASP A 224 -5.81 5.97 -18.26
N LEU A 225 -6.78 5.49 -19.03
CA LEU A 225 -7.28 4.11 -18.96
C LEU A 225 -6.85 3.26 -20.17
N GLY A 226 -5.99 3.81 -21.01
CA GLY A 226 -5.71 3.22 -22.33
C GLY A 226 -6.89 3.33 -23.29
N ARG A 227 -6.81 2.60 -24.39
CA ARG A 227 -7.88 2.60 -25.39
C ARG A 227 -9.10 1.87 -24.88
N ASP A 228 -10.23 2.59 -24.74
CA ASP A 228 -11.51 2.00 -24.31
C ASP A 228 -11.43 1.21 -22.99
N GLY A 229 -10.56 1.64 -22.06
CA GLY A 229 -10.39 0.99 -20.78
C GLY A 229 -9.52 -0.28 -20.80
N GLU A 230 -8.69 -0.48 -21.84
CA GLU A 230 -7.86 -1.69 -21.97
C GLU A 230 -6.82 -1.85 -20.85
N SER A 231 -6.45 -0.75 -20.18
CA SER A 231 -5.55 -0.79 -19.02
C SER A 231 -6.24 -1.28 -17.73
N ILE A 232 -7.56 -1.45 -17.77
CA ILE A 232 -8.33 -1.97 -16.62
C ILE A 232 -8.21 -3.49 -16.60
N HIS A 233 -7.75 -4.04 -15.49
CA HIS A 233 -7.69 -5.48 -15.28
C HIS A 233 -8.22 -5.87 -13.90
N THR A 234 -8.52 -7.14 -13.71
CA THR A 234 -9.08 -7.64 -12.46
C THR A 234 -7.99 -8.22 -11.57
N LEU A 235 -7.87 -7.66 -10.37
CA LEU A 235 -6.96 -8.11 -9.33
C LEU A 235 -7.75 -8.81 -8.22
N ALA A 236 -7.45 -10.07 -7.94
CA ALA A 236 -7.92 -10.74 -6.74
C ALA A 236 -6.94 -10.46 -5.60
N VAL A 237 -7.40 -9.87 -4.52
CA VAL A 237 -6.59 -9.55 -3.34
C VAL A 237 -7.08 -10.41 -2.17
N CYS A 238 -6.20 -11.21 -1.59
CA CYS A 238 -6.55 -12.00 -0.42
C CYS A 238 -6.99 -11.08 0.74
N PRO A 239 -8.21 -11.24 1.26
CA PRO A 239 -8.71 -10.37 2.31
C PRO A 239 -7.91 -10.50 3.61
N SER A 240 -7.27 -11.64 3.85
CA SER A 240 -6.56 -11.94 5.10
C SER A 240 -5.09 -11.52 5.07
N CYS A 241 -4.33 -11.90 4.04
CA CYS A 241 -2.87 -11.72 4.03
C CYS A 241 -2.34 -10.74 2.98
N GLY A 242 -3.19 -10.28 2.05
CA GLY A 242 -2.81 -9.33 1.01
C GLY A 242 -2.03 -9.92 -0.15
N TYR A 243 -2.00 -11.25 -0.31
CA TYR A 243 -1.48 -11.86 -1.53
C TYR A 243 -2.37 -11.48 -2.72
N THR A 244 -1.77 -11.15 -3.84
CA THR A 244 -2.50 -10.69 -5.03
C THR A 244 -2.34 -11.65 -6.18
N VAL A 245 -3.42 -11.85 -6.95
CA VAL A 245 -3.44 -12.63 -8.18
C VAL A 245 -4.01 -11.77 -9.30
N ASP A 246 -3.21 -11.51 -10.32
CA ASP A 246 -3.69 -10.84 -11.52
C ASP A 246 -4.40 -11.87 -12.41
N GLN A 247 -5.73 -11.74 -12.53
CA GLN A 247 -6.55 -12.70 -13.28
C GLN A 247 -6.26 -12.69 -14.77
N LEU A 248 -5.71 -11.61 -15.30
CA LEU A 248 -5.28 -11.56 -16.72
C LEU A 248 -4.12 -12.51 -16.99
N LEU A 249 -3.21 -12.68 -16.00
CA LEU A 249 -1.99 -13.45 -16.14
C LEU A 249 -2.15 -14.90 -15.64
N GLU A 250 -2.85 -15.08 -14.52
CA GLU A 250 -2.87 -16.34 -13.76
C GLU A 250 -4.25 -17.01 -13.70
N GLY A 251 -5.31 -16.30 -14.13
CA GLY A 251 -6.70 -16.77 -14.01
C GLY A 251 -7.28 -16.57 -12.60
N ALA A 252 -8.54 -17.00 -12.41
CA ALA A 252 -9.24 -16.80 -11.14
C ALA A 252 -8.74 -17.81 -10.08
N PRO A 253 -8.27 -17.34 -8.91
CA PRO A 253 -7.78 -18.23 -7.86
C PRO A 253 -8.93 -18.93 -7.13
N THR A 254 -8.70 -20.17 -6.70
CA THR A 254 -9.65 -20.95 -5.88
C THR A 254 -9.37 -20.82 -4.39
N GLU A 255 -8.13 -20.63 -4.02
CA GLU A 255 -7.63 -20.39 -2.66
C GLU A 255 -6.37 -19.50 -2.71
N CYS A 256 -6.05 -18.85 -1.61
CA CYS A 256 -4.85 -18.05 -1.53
C CYS A 256 -3.59 -18.93 -1.50
N PRO A 257 -2.62 -18.76 -2.41
CA PRO A 257 -1.40 -19.56 -2.41
C PRO A 257 -0.54 -19.40 -1.15
N ARG A 258 -0.72 -18.30 -0.41
CA ARG A 258 0.07 -17.97 0.77
C ARG A 258 -0.56 -18.42 2.08
N CYS A 259 -1.84 -18.18 2.30
CA CYS A 259 -2.52 -18.45 3.58
C CYS A 259 -3.70 -19.43 3.47
N HIS A 260 -3.94 -19.97 2.29
CA HIS A 260 -5.03 -20.92 1.99
C HIS A 260 -6.45 -20.40 2.27
N ASP A 261 -6.60 -19.08 2.49
CA ASP A 261 -7.91 -18.46 2.68
C ASP A 261 -8.72 -18.53 1.37
N HIS A 262 -9.92 -19.09 1.47
CA HIS A 262 -10.85 -19.19 0.34
C HIS A 262 -11.53 -17.85 0.00
N GLY A 263 -11.39 -16.81 0.84
CA GLY A 263 -11.95 -15.48 0.58
C GLY A 263 -11.43 -14.82 -0.70
N ILE A 264 -10.23 -15.19 -1.16
CA ILE A 264 -9.66 -14.67 -2.41
C ILE A 264 -10.50 -15.01 -3.66
N ARG A 265 -11.29 -16.07 -3.64
CA ARG A 265 -12.19 -16.47 -4.75
C ARG A 265 -13.49 -15.67 -4.80
N ASP A 266 -13.82 -14.93 -3.75
CA ASP A 266 -15.05 -14.13 -3.70
C ASP A 266 -14.95 -12.97 -4.69
N THR A 267 -15.73 -13.06 -5.78
CA THR A 267 -15.75 -12.02 -6.82
C THR A 267 -16.15 -10.63 -6.30
N GLY A 268 -16.87 -10.57 -5.17
CA GLY A 268 -17.19 -9.30 -4.49
C GLY A 268 -15.97 -8.63 -3.85
N GLN A 269 -14.89 -9.37 -3.64
CA GLN A 269 -13.61 -8.85 -3.14
C GLN A 269 -12.61 -8.52 -4.26
N HIS A 270 -12.88 -8.94 -5.51
CA HIS A 270 -12.04 -8.59 -6.63
C HIS A 270 -12.13 -7.10 -6.94
N LEU A 271 -11.00 -6.52 -7.35
CA LEU A 271 -10.88 -5.12 -7.69
C LEU A 271 -10.61 -4.98 -9.20
N GLU A 272 -11.36 -4.16 -9.88
CA GLU A 272 -10.88 -3.61 -11.15
C GLU A 272 -9.81 -2.57 -10.82
N VAL A 273 -8.63 -2.72 -11.38
CA VAL A 273 -7.48 -1.88 -11.08
C VAL A 273 -6.87 -1.29 -12.33
N VAL A 274 -6.23 -0.14 -12.16
CA VAL A 274 -5.42 0.54 -13.19
C VAL A 274 -4.09 0.94 -12.58
N GLU A 275 -3.00 0.63 -13.25
CA GLU A 275 -1.70 1.16 -12.86
C GLU A 275 -1.62 2.66 -13.19
N LEU A 276 -1.29 3.48 -12.19
CA LEU A 276 -1.27 4.92 -12.34
C LEU A 276 0.02 5.36 -13.06
N THR A 277 -0.09 5.69 -14.33
CA THR A 277 1.03 6.16 -15.16
C THR A 277 0.85 7.61 -15.57
N ARG A 278 -0.38 8.03 -15.86
CA ARG A 278 -0.71 9.37 -16.33
C ARG A 278 -2.07 9.83 -15.84
N THR A 279 -2.15 11.11 -15.49
CA THR A 279 -3.38 11.79 -15.09
C THR A 279 -3.53 13.12 -15.77
N SER A 280 -4.70 13.71 -15.77
CA SER A 280 -4.92 15.03 -16.34
C SER A 280 -5.87 15.89 -15.51
N ALA A 281 -5.74 17.19 -15.69
CA ALA A 281 -6.62 18.19 -15.14
C ALA A 281 -6.94 19.27 -16.20
N ALA A 282 -8.21 19.61 -16.38
CA ALA A 282 -8.63 20.76 -17.17
C ALA A 282 -9.29 21.77 -16.22
N ILE A 283 -8.68 22.93 -16.08
CA ILE A 283 -9.08 23.92 -15.09
C ILE A 283 -9.18 25.33 -15.70
N LYS A 284 -10.09 26.13 -15.18
CA LYS A 284 -10.17 27.55 -15.47
C LYS A 284 -9.15 28.32 -14.63
N CYS A 285 -8.35 29.15 -15.28
CA CYS A 285 -7.31 29.92 -14.63
C CYS A 285 -7.84 30.78 -13.47
N ASP A 286 -8.98 31.44 -13.69
CA ASP A 286 -9.57 32.34 -12.69
C ASP A 286 -10.15 31.59 -11.47
N GLU A 287 -10.68 30.39 -11.67
CA GLU A 287 -11.26 29.57 -10.60
C GLU A 287 -10.19 28.83 -9.77
N SER A 288 -9.01 28.64 -10.32
CA SER A 288 -7.93 27.85 -9.72
C SER A 288 -6.84 28.68 -9.00
N ARG A 289 -6.87 30.01 -9.13
CA ARG A 289 -5.88 30.87 -8.47
C ARG A 289 -5.92 30.69 -6.96
N ILE A 290 -4.72 30.51 -6.38
CA ILE A 290 -4.58 30.47 -4.93
C ILE A 290 -4.75 31.87 -4.38
N ASP A 291 -5.74 32.05 -3.49
CA ASP A 291 -5.96 33.30 -2.76
C ASP A 291 -5.27 33.23 -1.39
N ASP A 292 -4.52 34.28 -1.02
CA ASP A 292 -3.85 34.39 0.29
C ASP A 292 -4.86 34.49 1.46
N ALA A 293 -6.15 34.72 1.16
CA ALA A 293 -7.22 34.73 2.17
C ALA A 293 -7.63 33.33 2.66
N GLN A 294 -7.25 32.27 1.96
CA GLN A 294 -7.54 30.88 2.33
C GLN A 294 -6.33 30.28 3.09
N GLU A 295 -6.44 30.19 4.40
CA GLU A 295 -5.37 29.62 5.25
C GLU A 295 -5.24 28.09 5.15
N GLU A 296 -6.26 27.37 4.67
CA GLU A 296 -6.29 25.91 4.66
C GLU A 296 -6.15 25.35 3.24
N ARG A 297 -5.05 24.66 2.99
CA ARG A 297 -4.90 23.84 1.79
C ARG A 297 -5.75 22.57 1.92
N ALA A 298 -6.63 22.35 0.97
CA ALA A 298 -7.44 21.13 0.93
C ALA A 298 -6.54 19.89 0.75
N GLN A 299 -6.48 19.04 1.77
CA GLN A 299 -5.83 17.73 1.67
C GLN A 299 -6.91 16.65 1.58
N THR A 300 -6.92 15.92 0.46
CA THR A 300 -7.77 14.75 0.31
C THR A 300 -7.09 13.54 0.91
N ASN A 301 -7.73 12.90 1.88
CA ASN A 301 -7.25 11.65 2.45
C ASN A 301 -7.71 10.48 1.58
N PHE A 302 -6.75 9.75 1.02
CA PHE A 302 -6.99 8.52 0.28
C PHE A 302 -6.62 7.30 1.11
N THR A 303 -7.44 6.26 0.99
CA THR A 303 -7.17 4.94 1.59
C THR A 303 -6.23 4.17 0.66
N VAL A 304 -4.96 4.07 1.03
CA VAL A 304 -3.97 3.31 0.28
C VAL A 304 -3.52 2.12 1.11
N VAL A 305 -3.74 0.93 0.58
CA VAL A 305 -3.44 -0.35 1.24
C VAL A 305 -2.24 -0.99 0.57
N PRO A 306 -1.23 -1.42 1.34
CA PRO A 306 -0.14 -2.24 0.81
C PRO A 306 -0.57 -3.70 0.69
N ALA A 307 -0.20 -4.34 -0.40
CA ALA A 307 -0.31 -5.77 -0.64
C ALA A 307 1.06 -6.32 -1.00
N ALA A 308 1.38 -7.52 -0.50
CA ALA A 308 2.70 -8.10 -0.62
C ALA A 308 2.61 -9.57 -1.06
N ASP A 309 3.16 -9.86 -2.24
CA ASP A 309 3.20 -11.21 -2.79
C ASP A 309 4.47 -11.92 -2.29
N ILE A 310 4.37 -12.45 -1.06
CA ILE A 310 5.45 -13.17 -0.42
C ILE A 310 5.39 -14.64 -0.85
N ASP A 311 6.33 -15.03 -1.69
CA ASP A 311 6.53 -16.43 -2.08
C ASP A 311 7.50 -17.11 -1.10
N PRO A 312 7.07 -18.14 -0.35
CA PRO A 312 7.95 -18.87 0.57
C PRO A 312 9.21 -19.46 -0.09
N SER A 313 9.14 -19.79 -1.38
CA SER A 313 10.29 -20.31 -2.13
C SER A 313 11.41 -19.29 -2.36
N ARG A 314 11.08 -17.99 -2.20
CA ARG A 314 12.02 -16.86 -2.32
C ARG A 314 12.69 -16.46 -1.01
N VAL A 315 12.32 -17.08 0.11
CA VAL A 315 13.01 -16.88 1.38
C VAL A 315 14.41 -17.52 1.29
N ARG A 316 15.43 -16.70 1.37
CA ARG A 316 16.85 -17.12 1.26
C ARG A 316 17.52 -17.33 2.59
N ASN A 317 17.04 -16.63 3.60
CA ASN A 317 17.54 -16.75 4.96
C ASN A 317 16.43 -16.37 5.93
N GLU A 318 16.36 -17.09 7.04
CA GLU A 318 15.46 -16.78 8.14
C GLU A 318 16.11 -17.10 9.48
N TRP A 319 15.79 -16.32 10.47
CA TRP A 319 16.16 -16.54 11.86
C TRP A 319 15.13 -15.93 12.80
N TYR A 320 15.06 -16.47 14.00
CA TYR A 320 14.13 -16.08 15.04
C TYR A 320 14.84 -15.99 16.38
N VAL A 321 14.41 -15.08 17.25
CA VAL A 321 14.86 -15.00 18.64
C VAL A 321 14.08 -16.02 19.45
N GLN A 322 14.77 -16.89 20.19
CA GLN A 322 14.11 -17.91 21.02
C GLN A 322 13.17 -17.26 22.04
N HIS A 323 12.05 -17.90 22.30
CA HIS A 323 11.03 -17.46 23.26
C HIS A 323 10.39 -16.10 22.96
N THR A 324 10.60 -15.56 21.74
CA THR A 324 9.94 -14.35 21.26
C THR A 324 9.35 -14.59 19.88
N GLU A 325 8.47 -13.70 19.45
CA GLU A 325 7.91 -13.74 18.10
C GLU A 325 8.75 -12.95 17.10
N PHE A 326 9.83 -12.32 17.56
CA PHE A 326 10.69 -11.50 16.73
C PHE A 326 11.66 -12.36 15.92
N GLY A 327 11.91 -11.92 14.71
CA GLY A 327 12.82 -12.56 13.78
C GLY A 327 12.97 -11.75 12.50
N ALA A 328 13.67 -12.31 11.53
CA ALA A 328 13.78 -11.75 10.19
C ALA A 328 13.76 -12.85 9.13
N ARG A 329 13.05 -12.61 8.03
CA ARG A 329 13.07 -13.46 6.83
C ARG A 329 13.43 -12.60 5.63
N TYR A 330 14.55 -12.88 5.02
CA TYR A 330 15.04 -12.17 3.85
C TYR A 330 14.55 -12.83 2.57
N LEU A 331 13.96 -12.01 1.69
CA LEU A 331 13.53 -12.40 0.36
C LEU A 331 14.40 -11.68 -0.68
N ASP A 332 14.95 -12.45 -1.60
CA ASP A 332 15.77 -11.90 -2.70
C ASP A 332 14.92 -11.24 -3.79
N ARG A 333 13.65 -11.57 -3.84
CA ARG A 333 12.66 -11.00 -4.75
C ARG A 333 11.26 -11.14 -4.18
N MET A 334 10.50 -10.06 -4.25
CA MET A 334 9.07 -10.07 -4.00
C MET A 334 8.37 -8.97 -4.81
N ASP A 335 7.09 -9.13 -5.04
CA ASP A 335 6.26 -8.14 -5.69
C ASP A 335 5.39 -7.42 -4.65
N LEU A 336 5.51 -6.10 -4.64
CA LEU A 336 4.74 -5.20 -3.80
C LEU A 336 3.73 -4.44 -4.65
N ARG A 337 2.53 -4.26 -4.12
CA ARG A 337 1.52 -3.39 -4.70
C ARG A 337 0.96 -2.44 -3.66
N TRP A 338 0.77 -1.20 -4.05
CA TRP A 338 0.01 -0.23 -3.28
C TRP A 338 -1.30 0.01 -4.02
N ILE A 339 -2.41 -0.14 -3.31
CA ILE A 339 -3.76 -0.06 -3.89
C ILE A 339 -4.45 1.14 -3.27
N ASN A 340 -4.71 2.18 -4.07
CA ASN A 340 -5.50 3.32 -3.67
C ASN A 340 -6.99 3.04 -3.95
N LEU A 341 -7.76 2.90 -2.89
CA LEU A 341 -9.19 2.58 -2.93
C LEU A 341 -10.10 3.81 -3.04
N GLY A 342 -9.54 4.99 -3.21
CA GLY A 342 -10.28 6.23 -3.27
C GLY A 342 -10.30 7.01 -1.96
N LYS A 343 -11.11 8.07 -1.93
CA LYS A 343 -11.22 8.97 -0.79
C LYS A 343 -11.76 8.23 0.43
N GLU A 344 -11.07 8.38 1.57
CA GLU A 344 -11.56 7.86 2.85
C GLU A 344 -12.93 8.47 3.17
N THR A 345 -13.94 7.60 3.28
CA THR A 345 -15.33 8.00 3.47
C THR A 345 -15.98 7.07 4.49
N PRO A 346 -16.17 7.50 5.75
CA PRO A 346 -16.71 6.65 6.81
C PRO A 346 -18.07 6.02 6.52
N SER A 347 -18.88 6.66 5.66
CA SER A 347 -20.18 6.14 5.23
C SER A 347 -20.11 5.15 4.06
N ALA A 348 -18.94 4.94 3.46
CA ALA A 348 -18.80 3.94 2.40
C ALA A 348 -18.90 2.52 2.97
N PRO A 349 -19.39 1.54 2.17
CA PRO A 349 -19.40 0.15 2.58
C PRO A 349 -18.02 -0.30 3.04
N SER A 350 -17.98 -1.05 4.14
CA SER A 350 -16.74 -1.65 4.63
C SER A 350 -16.26 -2.76 3.69
N ARG A 351 -14.98 -2.73 3.37
CA ARG A 351 -14.29 -3.76 2.57
C ARG A 351 -13.02 -4.20 3.30
N GLN A 352 -12.76 -5.49 3.31
CA GLN A 352 -11.50 -6.02 3.85
C GLN A 352 -10.52 -6.25 2.69
N VAL A 353 -9.39 -5.55 2.72
CA VAL A 353 -8.34 -5.64 1.69
C VAL A 353 -7.00 -5.84 2.38
N ALA A 354 -6.28 -6.90 2.02
CA ALA A 354 -4.96 -7.22 2.57
C ALA A 354 -4.92 -7.26 4.12
N GLY A 355 -5.98 -7.74 4.76
CA GLY A 355 -6.11 -7.78 6.22
C GLY A 355 -6.53 -6.45 6.88
N PHE A 356 -6.69 -5.38 6.10
CA PHE A 356 -7.12 -4.07 6.59
C PHE A 356 -8.59 -3.83 6.28
N GLN A 357 -9.32 -3.29 7.26
CA GLN A 357 -10.69 -2.86 7.05
C GLN A 357 -10.70 -1.44 6.49
N CYS A 358 -11.30 -1.25 5.31
CA CYS A 358 -11.26 -0.02 4.56
C CYS A 358 -12.66 0.50 4.28
N HIS A 359 -12.82 1.83 4.31
CA HIS A 359 -14.04 2.54 3.97
C HIS A 359 -13.76 3.55 2.85
N ALA A 360 -13.84 3.08 1.61
CA ALA A 360 -13.61 3.90 0.43
C ALA A 360 -14.48 3.43 -0.74
N PRO A 361 -15.06 4.38 -1.52
CA PRO A 361 -16.02 4.04 -2.58
C PRO A 361 -15.39 3.59 -3.89
N LEU A 362 -14.03 3.53 -3.98
CA LEU A 362 -13.26 3.41 -5.22
C LEU A 362 -13.42 4.66 -6.13
N PHE A 363 -12.79 4.64 -7.29
CA PHE A 363 -12.88 5.72 -8.27
C PHE A 363 -13.89 5.33 -9.34
N ARG A 364 -14.92 6.13 -9.52
CA ARG A 364 -15.86 6.00 -10.63
C ARG A 364 -15.34 6.85 -11.78
N VAL A 365 -15.01 6.23 -12.90
CA VAL A 365 -14.38 6.91 -14.03
C VAL A 365 -15.00 6.46 -15.34
N CYS A 366 -15.09 7.38 -16.32
CA CYS A 366 -15.54 7.03 -17.65
C CYS A 366 -14.49 6.23 -18.40
N GLU A 367 -14.83 5.07 -18.95
CA GLU A 367 -13.90 4.22 -19.70
C GLU A 367 -13.36 4.87 -20.98
N GLY A 368 -14.09 5.84 -21.56
CA GLY A 368 -13.67 6.50 -22.82
C GLY A 368 -12.81 7.75 -22.62
N CYS A 369 -13.02 8.53 -21.55
CA CYS A 369 -12.24 9.76 -21.34
C CYS A 369 -11.50 9.81 -19.99
N GLY A 370 -11.65 8.79 -19.14
CA GLY A 370 -10.97 8.71 -17.84
C GLY A 370 -11.47 9.71 -16.79
N HIS A 371 -12.46 10.55 -17.13
CA HIS A 371 -12.94 11.60 -16.23
C HIS A 371 -13.62 11.00 -14.99
N LEU A 372 -13.33 11.59 -13.82
CA LEU A 372 -13.92 11.19 -12.54
C LEU A 372 -15.40 11.58 -12.50
N ASP A 373 -16.26 10.61 -12.35
CA ASP A 373 -17.67 10.82 -12.12
C ASP A 373 -17.96 11.03 -10.63
N ARG A 374 -18.40 12.23 -10.27
CA ARG A 374 -18.75 12.62 -8.90
C ARG A 374 -20.25 12.53 -8.65
N THR A 375 -21.03 12.16 -9.66
CA THR A 375 -22.48 12.13 -9.55
C THR A 375 -22.93 10.98 -8.65
N THR A 376 -23.86 11.27 -7.76
CA THR A 376 -24.47 10.29 -6.86
C THR A 376 -25.98 10.27 -7.11
N GLY A 377 -26.50 9.17 -7.66
CA GLY A 377 -27.94 8.97 -7.88
C GLY A 377 -28.27 8.24 -9.18
N THR A 378 -29.45 7.67 -9.27
CA THR A 378 -29.88 6.76 -10.34
C THR A 378 -30.37 7.43 -11.64
N ASN A 379 -30.38 8.77 -11.72
CA ASN A 379 -30.92 9.49 -12.88
C ASN A 379 -30.08 10.70 -13.31
N HIS A 380 -28.81 10.72 -12.96
CA HIS A 380 -27.90 11.79 -13.36
C HIS A 380 -27.04 11.33 -14.53
N ARG A 381 -26.76 12.24 -15.47
CA ARG A 381 -25.74 12.03 -16.48
C ARG A 381 -24.39 12.00 -15.77
N SER A 382 -23.53 11.04 -16.13
CA SER A 382 -22.17 10.98 -15.64
C SER A 382 -21.35 12.16 -16.15
N GLU A 383 -20.34 12.56 -15.38
CA GLU A 383 -19.43 13.64 -15.77
C GLU A 383 -18.42 13.14 -16.80
N HIS A 384 -18.25 13.89 -17.90
CA HIS A 384 -17.36 13.54 -19.00
C HIS A 384 -16.58 14.74 -19.51
N ARG A 385 -15.48 14.48 -20.20
CA ARG A 385 -14.86 15.51 -21.04
C ARG A 385 -15.79 15.93 -22.15
N PRO A 386 -15.76 17.21 -22.58
CA PRO A 386 -16.68 17.74 -23.61
C PRO A 386 -16.64 16.96 -24.93
N TRP A 387 -15.48 16.41 -25.26
CA TRP A 387 -15.24 15.64 -26.48
C TRP A 387 -15.51 14.13 -26.33
N CYS A 388 -15.92 13.67 -25.15
CA CYS A 388 -16.18 12.26 -24.91
C CYS A 388 -17.35 11.76 -25.73
N ARG A 389 -17.21 10.61 -26.38
CA ARG A 389 -18.27 9.96 -27.16
C ARG A 389 -19.45 9.49 -26.28
N TYR A 390 -19.21 9.27 -24.97
CA TYR A 390 -20.20 8.81 -24.00
C TYR A 390 -20.83 9.95 -23.19
N ARG A 391 -20.56 11.21 -23.56
CA ARG A 391 -21.02 12.39 -22.79
C ARG A 391 -22.54 12.52 -22.64
N ASP A 392 -23.30 11.87 -23.52
CA ASP A 392 -24.77 11.88 -23.50
C ASP A 392 -25.34 10.60 -22.88
N ASP A 393 -24.48 9.61 -22.55
CA ASP A 393 -24.90 8.38 -21.93
C ASP A 393 -25.11 8.58 -20.42
N LEU A 394 -25.90 7.70 -19.83
CA LEU A 394 -26.06 7.61 -18.38
C LEU A 394 -24.82 6.92 -17.80
N ASP A 395 -24.96 6.00 -16.89
CA ASP A 395 -23.87 5.32 -16.19
C ASP A 395 -23.27 4.09 -16.91
N GLU A 396 -23.66 3.82 -18.16
CA GLU A 396 -23.35 2.55 -18.84
C GLU A 396 -21.84 2.35 -19.09
N HIS A 397 -21.11 3.46 -19.25
CA HIS A 397 -19.66 3.47 -19.52
C HIS A 397 -18.82 3.99 -18.36
N VAL A 398 -19.37 3.96 -17.15
CA VAL A 398 -18.66 4.32 -15.92
C VAL A 398 -18.15 3.04 -15.25
N ARG A 399 -16.82 2.95 -15.08
CA ARG A 399 -16.15 1.85 -14.38
C ARG A 399 -15.78 2.28 -12.97
N THR A 400 -15.76 1.30 -12.06
CA THR A 400 -15.39 1.53 -10.67
C THR A 400 -14.05 0.87 -10.40
N VAL A 401 -12.98 1.66 -10.35
CA VAL A 401 -11.61 1.15 -10.32
C VAL A 401 -10.86 1.58 -9.06
N ALA A 402 -9.85 0.82 -8.68
CA ALA A 402 -8.79 1.23 -7.75
C ALA A 402 -7.53 1.58 -8.55
N LEU A 403 -6.71 2.47 -8.01
CA LEU A 403 -5.42 2.79 -8.63
C LEU A 403 -4.33 1.96 -7.99
N THR A 404 -3.39 1.48 -8.79
CA THR A 404 -2.28 0.66 -8.29
C THR A 404 -0.93 1.22 -8.70
N ARG A 405 0.05 0.80 -7.94
CA ARG A 405 1.47 0.89 -8.24
C ARG A 405 2.10 -0.42 -7.83
N SER A 406 2.96 -0.97 -8.66
CA SER A 406 3.71 -2.19 -8.39
C SER A 406 5.21 -1.93 -8.29
N LEU A 407 5.92 -2.77 -7.53
CA LEU A 407 7.36 -2.75 -7.39
C LEU A 407 7.87 -4.16 -7.11
N THR A 408 8.74 -4.66 -7.97
CA THR A 408 9.48 -5.90 -7.72
C THR A 408 10.82 -5.55 -7.08
N THR A 409 11.07 -6.03 -5.85
CA THR A 409 12.26 -5.66 -5.09
C THR A 409 12.68 -6.73 -4.07
N GLN A 410 13.73 -6.42 -3.31
CA GLN A 410 14.17 -7.21 -2.14
C GLN A 410 13.44 -6.75 -0.88
N ALA A 411 13.22 -7.68 0.05
CA ALA A 411 12.56 -7.34 1.29
C ALA A 411 12.99 -8.22 2.48
N VAL A 412 12.69 -7.71 3.68
CA VAL A 412 12.80 -8.45 4.94
C VAL A 412 11.47 -8.37 5.67
N VAL A 413 10.91 -9.51 5.97
CA VAL A 413 9.74 -9.60 6.85
C VAL A 413 10.23 -9.68 8.28
N LEU A 414 9.74 -8.78 9.12
CA LEU A 414 10.02 -8.71 10.55
C LEU A 414 8.74 -9.05 11.32
N PRO A 415 8.54 -10.31 11.72
CA PRO A 415 7.46 -10.68 12.65
C PRO A 415 7.61 -9.91 13.95
N LEU A 416 6.51 -9.44 14.50
CA LEU A 416 6.51 -8.63 15.71
C LEU A 416 5.81 -9.34 16.86
N PRO A 417 6.32 -9.19 18.11
CA PRO A 417 5.60 -9.62 19.30
C PRO A 417 4.21 -8.97 19.38
N ALA A 418 3.21 -9.75 19.77
CA ALA A 418 1.84 -9.29 19.95
C ALA A 418 1.75 -8.08 20.89
N SER A 419 2.59 -8.02 21.93
CA SER A 419 2.67 -6.90 22.86
C SER A 419 3.00 -5.55 22.23
N ILE A 420 3.69 -5.54 21.07
CA ILE A 420 3.94 -4.30 20.32
C ILE A 420 2.73 -3.93 19.46
N VAL A 421 2.12 -4.92 18.83
CA VAL A 421 1.09 -4.70 17.81
C VAL A 421 -0.28 -4.38 18.40
N THR A 422 -0.65 -5.04 19.49
CA THR A 422 -1.99 -4.93 20.09
C THR A 422 -2.17 -3.70 21.00
N GLY A 423 -1.11 -2.94 21.21
CA GLY A 423 -1.13 -2.00 22.31
C GLY A 423 -1.68 -0.62 21.95
N ASP A 424 -1.09 0.05 20.98
CA ASP A 424 -1.15 1.51 20.96
C ASP A 424 -0.95 2.04 19.55
N MET A 425 -1.77 3.02 19.18
CA MET A 425 -1.65 3.72 17.88
C MET A 425 -0.27 4.37 17.65
N PHE A 426 0.50 4.61 18.71
CA PHE A 426 1.86 5.15 18.64
C PHE A 426 2.93 4.06 18.41
N ALA A 427 2.66 2.79 18.69
CA ALA A 427 3.68 1.74 18.70
C ALA A 427 4.31 1.52 17.33
N LEU A 428 3.51 1.18 16.32
CA LEU A 428 4.02 0.88 14.98
C LEU A 428 4.66 2.09 14.29
N PRO A 429 4.07 3.29 14.29
CA PRO A 429 4.72 4.47 13.71
C PRO A 429 6.06 4.80 14.39
N SER A 430 6.11 4.68 15.72
CA SER A 430 7.34 4.95 16.50
C SER A 430 8.42 3.90 16.24
N LEU A 431 8.05 2.62 16.18
CA LEU A 431 8.99 1.54 15.87
C LEU A 431 9.53 1.65 14.44
N ARG A 432 8.68 1.97 13.46
CA ARG A 432 9.10 2.19 12.07
C ARG A 432 10.15 3.30 11.96
N ALA A 433 9.89 4.44 12.60
CA ALA A 433 10.83 5.55 12.64
C ALA A 433 12.14 5.17 13.37
N ALA A 434 12.06 4.38 14.44
CA ALA A 434 13.22 3.90 15.17
C ALA A 434 14.07 2.89 14.38
N LEU A 435 13.44 1.99 13.63
CA LEU A 435 14.15 1.07 12.74
C LEU A 435 14.91 1.82 11.64
N LEU A 436 14.27 2.79 10.98
CA LEU A 436 14.94 3.65 9.99
C LEU A 436 16.07 4.47 10.62
N LEU A 437 15.91 4.93 11.87
CA LEU A 437 16.96 5.61 12.61
C LEU A 437 18.17 4.71 12.83
N GLY A 438 17.96 3.48 13.28
CA GLY A 438 19.03 2.51 13.48
C GLY A 438 19.79 2.19 12.21
N LEU A 439 19.06 2.03 11.08
CA LEU A 439 19.65 1.80 9.76
C LEU A 439 20.47 2.99 9.29
N ARG A 440 19.96 4.21 9.46
CA ARG A 440 20.70 5.43 9.15
C ARG A 440 22.05 5.48 9.86
N GLU A 441 22.05 5.18 11.14
CA GLU A 441 23.27 5.18 11.95
C GLU A 441 24.22 4.03 11.61
N GLN A 442 23.68 2.91 11.14
CA GLN A 442 24.49 1.76 10.75
C GLN A 442 25.17 1.95 9.39
N PHE A 443 24.44 2.47 8.43
CA PHE A 443 24.92 2.65 7.05
C PHE A 443 25.63 3.99 6.81
N GLY A 444 25.49 4.94 7.74
CA GLY A 444 26.18 6.23 7.67
C GLY A 444 25.59 7.21 6.66
N GLY A 445 24.31 7.06 6.31
CA GLY A 445 23.58 7.93 5.38
C GLY A 445 22.07 7.85 5.57
N THR A 446 21.32 8.75 4.94
CA THR A 446 19.85 8.71 4.98
C THR A 446 19.36 7.47 4.21
N PRO A 447 18.54 6.59 4.82
CA PRO A 447 18.04 5.39 4.16
C PRO A 447 16.85 5.70 3.24
N ASP A 448 16.98 6.69 2.35
CA ASP A 448 15.91 7.18 1.48
C ASP A 448 15.47 6.15 0.44
N HIS A 449 16.30 5.13 0.22
CA HIS A 449 16.02 4.00 -0.65
C HIS A 449 15.31 2.83 0.07
N LEU A 450 15.03 2.94 1.38
CA LEU A 450 14.35 1.92 2.15
C LEU A 450 12.98 2.38 2.63
N GLY A 451 12.01 1.49 2.54
CA GLY A 451 10.66 1.69 3.07
C GLY A 451 10.29 0.64 4.11
N ILE A 452 9.47 1.01 5.08
CA ILE A 452 8.89 0.07 6.05
C ILE A 452 7.38 0.21 6.03
N MET A 453 6.67 -0.89 5.88
CA MET A 453 5.20 -0.91 5.90
C MET A 453 4.66 -2.03 6.78
N PRO A 454 3.47 -1.87 7.39
CA PRO A 454 2.78 -2.96 8.07
C PRO A 454 2.21 -3.94 7.05
N ILE A 455 2.31 -5.22 7.32
CA ILE A 455 1.69 -6.30 6.55
C ILE A 455 1.03 -7.31 7.48
N LYS A 456 0.16 -8.15 6.92
CA LYS A 456 -0.41 -9.31 7.61
C LYS A 456 0.35 -10.58 7.21
N GLU A 457 0.88 -11.26 8.21
CA GLU A 457 1.64 -12.49 8.06
C GLU A 457 0.76 -13.68 8.46
N PRO A 458 0.58 -14.70 7.60
CA PRO A 458 -0.12 -15.90 7.98
C PRO A 458 0.73 -16.73 8.95
N VAL A 459 0.10 -17.16 10.02
CA VAL A 459 0.67 -18.08 11.03
C VAL A 459 -0.41 -19.08 11.41
N ASP A 460 -0.23 -20.35 11.06
CA ASP A 460 -1.26 -21.37 11.17
C ASP A 460 -2.58 -20.90 10.51
N ASP A 461 -3.70 -20.95 11.23
CA ASP A 461 -5.01 -20.50 10.73
C ASP A 461 -5.29 -19.01 11.00
N ARG A 462 -4.27 -18.21 11.32
CA ARG A 462 -4.39 -16.79 11.71
C ARG A 462 -3.48 -15.89 10.90
N THR A 463 -3.74 -14.59 10.99
CA THR A 463 -2.81 -13.58 10.49
C THR A 463 -2.28 -12.73 11.64
N ARG A 464 -0.98 -12.42 11.61
CA ARG A 464 -0.31 -11.52 12.54
C ARG A 464 0.14 -10.26 11.85
N ASP A 465 0.29 -9.21 12.63
CA ASP A 465 0.96 -8.03 12.15
C ASP A 465 2.49 -8.26 12.11
N ALA A 466 3.08 -7.85 11.01
CA ALA A 466 4.52 -7.83 10.81
C ALA A 466 4.91 -6.53 10.12
N LEU A 467 6.18 -6.17 10.19
CA LEU A 467 6.73 -5.09 9.38
C LEU A 467 7.45 -5.69 8.17
N LEU A 468 7.23 -5.09 7.03
CA LEU A 468 7.96 -5.35 5.81
C LEU A 468 8.93 -4.20 5.56
N LEU A 469 10.21 -4.46 5.73
CA LEU A 469 11.29 -3.60 5.30
C LEU A 469 11.63 -3.97 3.86
N HIS A 470 11.53 -3.02 2.94
CA HIS A 470 11.75 -3.27 1.51
C HIS A 470 12.61 -2.17 0.89
N ASP A 471 13.29 -2.52 -0.18
CA ASP A 471 14.01 -1.55 -0.98
C ASP A 471 13.02 -0.81 -1.91
N LEU A 472 13.20 0.49 -2.10
CA LEU A 472 12.40 1.30 -3.01
C LEU A 472 12.93 1.27 -4.45
N VAL A 473 14.13 0.69 -4.63
CA VAL A 473 14.76 0.54 -5.94
C VAL A 473 14.31 -0.78 -6.57
N PRO A 474 13.84 -0.77 -7.82
CA PRO A 474 13.54 -2.00 -8.55
C PRO A 474 14.73 -2.98 -8.54
N GLY A 475 14.47 -4.22 -8.17
CA GLY A 475 15.49 -5.27 -8.02
C GLY A 475 16.31 -5.20 -6.74
N GLY A 476 16.21 -4.12 -5.96
CA GLY A 476 16.91 -3.92 -4.68
C GLY A 476 18.36 -3.46 -4.81
N THR A 477 18.85 -2.81 -3.76
CA THR A 477 20.23 -2.28 -3.65
C THR A 477 21.19 -3.24 -2.98
N GLY A 478 20.70 -4.34 -2.42
CA GLY A 478 21.51 -5.33 -1.70
C GLY A 478 21.72 -5.04 -0.20
N TYR A 479 21.38 -3.84 0.29
CA TYR A 479 21.53 -3.50 1.72
C TYR A 479 20.71 -4.41 2.65
N LEU A 480 19.58 -4.91 2.18
CA LEU A 480 18.71 -5.77 2.99
C LEU A 480 19.31 -7.16 3.27
N ALA A 481 20.31 -7.58 2.50
CA ALA A 481 21.05 -8.81 2.79
C ALA A 481 21.80 -8.76 4.15
N GLU A 482 22.10 -7.56 4.66
CA GLU A 482 22.69 -7.38 6.00
C GLU A 482 21.79 -7.90 7.13
N PHE A 483 20.46 -7.93 6.90
CA PHE A 483 19.47 -8.47 7.85
C PHE A 483 19.48 -10.01 7.95
N THR A 484 20.20 -10.69 7.10
CA THR A 484 20.46 -12.14 7.25
C THR A 484 21.31 -12.44 8.51
N SER A 485 22.03 -11.44 9.03
CA SER A 485 22.82 -11.52 10.25
C SER A 485 22.03 -10.95 11.44
N PRO A 486 21.67 -11.77 12.44
CA PRO A 486 21.04 -11.28 13.67
C PRO A 486 21.88 -10.21 14.39
N GLN A 487 23.20 -10.32 14.31
CA GLN A 487 24.12 -9.36 14.92
C GLN A 487 23.99 -7.96 14.31
N ASN A 488 23.78 -7.86 12.99
CA ASN A 488 23.59 -6.57 12.31
C ASN A 488 22.26 -5.93 12.72
N VAL A 489 21.20 -6.74 12.88
CA VAL A 489 19.92 -6.26 13.35
C VAL A 489 20.01 -5.79 14.81
N TRP A 490 20.68 -6.55 15.66
CA TRP A 490 20.95 -6.14 17.05
C TRP A 490 21.63 -4.76 17.10
N GLU A 491 22.68 -4.58 16.29
CA GLU A 491 23.42 -3.34 16.26
C GLU A 491 22.58 -2.14 15.78
N ALA A 492 21.72 -2.35 14.78
CA ALA A 492 20.78 -1.32 14.32
C ALA A 492 19.79 -0.92 15.44
N LEU A 493 19.22 -1.91 16.12
CA LEU A 493 18.29 -1.65 17.23
C LEU A 493 19.02 -0.96 18.41
N ARG A 494 20.23 -1.38 18.72
CA ARG A 494 21.05 -0.79 19.78
C ARG A 494 21.36 0.68 19.52
N ARG A 495 21.74 1.03 18.27
CA ARG A 495 22.00 2.42 17.88
C ARG A 495 20.73 3.28 17.94
N ALA A 496 19.62 2.74 17.43
CA ALA A 496 18.33 3.40 17.56
C ALA A 496 17.98 3.67 19.03
N PHE A 497 18.14 2.65 19.88
CA PHE A 497 17.87 2.76 21.32
C PHE A 497 18.70 3.88 21.97
N GLN A 498 20.01 3.93 21.72
CA GLN A 498 20.87 4.96 22.30
C GLN A 498 20.39 6.37 21.98
N ILE A 499 20.08 6.64 20.71
CA ILE A 499 19.63 7.97 20.29
C ILE A 499 18.27 8.31 20.91
N VAL A 500 17.35 7.36 20.93
CA VAL A 500 16.01 7.55 21.46
C VAL A 500 16.08 7.76 22.99
N HIS A 501 16.87 6.95 23.70
CA HIS A 501 17.06 7.00 25.15
C HIS A 501 17.73 8.30 25.61
N ASP A 502 18.80 8.72 24.92
CA ASP A 502 19.60 9.89 25.28
C ASP A 502 19.04 11.21 24.73
N CYS A 503 17.96 11.17 23.95
CA CYS A 503 17.43 12.37 23.34
C CYS A 503 16.91 13.38 24.37
N PRO A 504 17.39 14.66 24.34
CA PRO A 504 16.99 15.68 25.28
C PRO A 504 15.50 16.01 25.29
N CYS A 505 14.77 15.65 24.21
CA CYS A 505 13.34 15.94 24.14
C CYS A 505 12.52 15.19 25.21
N LYS A 506 13.11 14.20 25.89
CA LYS A 506 12.47 13.53 27.04
C LYS A 506 12.17 14.49 28.19
N ASP A 507 13.04 15.50 28.37
CA ASP A 507 12.92 16.49 29.45
C ASP A 507 12.04 17.68 29.04
N GLU A 508 11.61 17.76 27.77
CA GLU A 508 10.82 18.85 27.20
C GLU A 508 9.32 18.51 27.03
N GLU A 509 8.86 17.38 27.57
CA GLU A 509 7.48 16.86 27.44
C GLU A 509 7.00 16.72 25.97
N ARG A 510 7.94 16.57 25.02
CA ARG A 510 7.62 16.35 23.60
C ARG A 510 7.51 14.88 23.29
N LEU A 511 6.54 14.53 22.46
CA LEU A 511 6.41 13.14 21.97
C LEU A 511 7.65 12.68 21.23
N ALA A 512 8.18 13.52 20.32
CA ALA A 512 9.40 13.27 19.54
C ALA A 512 9.98 14.61 19.05
N CYS A 513 11.19 14.61 18.50
CA CYS A 513 11.82 15.80 17.94
C CYS A 513 12.64 15.49 16.68
N HIS A 514 13.16 16.56 16.04
CA HIS A 514 13.99 16.46 14.83
C HIS A 514 15.38 15.82 15.06
N ARG A 515 15.81 15.66 16.32
CA ARG A 515 17.07 14.97 16.64
C ARG A 515 16.90 13.46 16.76
N CYS A 516 15.67 12.97 16.92
CA CYS A 516 15.40 11.54 17.03
C CYS A 516 14.51 11.06 15.86
N LEU A 517 13.21 10.95 16.03
CA LEU A 517 12.33 10.18 15.17
C LEU A 517 11.63 10.98 14.08
N LEU A 518 11.35 12.29 14.29
CA LEU A 518 10.53 13.06 13.36
C LEU A 518 11.06 13.13 11.92
N PRO A 519 12.39 13.21 11.65
CA PRO A 519 12.89 13.21 10.26
C PRO A 519 12.61 11.92 9.50
N LEU A 520 12.36 10.81 10.21
CA LEU A 520 12.15 9.48 9.65
C LEU A 520 10.69 9.05 9.70
N ALA A 521 9.83 9.89 10.28
CA ALA A 521 8.40 9.69 10.29
C ALA A 521 7.76 10.24 9.01
N SER A 522 6.80 9.52 8.44
CA SER A 522 5.99 10.08 7.37
C SER A 522 5.19 11.29 7.88
N ALA A 523 4.96 12.29 7.04
CA ALA A 523 4.22 13.51 7.43
C ALA A 523 2.84 13.20 8.04
N ARG A 524 2.20 12.11 7.60
CA ARG A 524 0.89 11.66 8.11
C ARG A 524 0.96 11.02 9.48
N GLU A 525 2.06 10.33 9.77
CA GLU A 525 2.26 9.59 11.01
C GLU A 525 3.02 10.40 12.07
N ALA A 526 3.60 11.54 11.71
CA ALA A 526 4.42 12.37 12.61
C ALA A 526 3.72 12.68 13.94
N ARG A 527 2.40 12.87 13.92
CA ARG A 527 1.59 13.11 15.14
C ARG A 527 1.44 11.86 16.03
N TYR A 528 1.72 10.69 15.49
CA TYR A 528 1.62 9.40 16.17
C TYR A 528 3.00 8.80 16.49
N VAL A 529 4.06 9.58 16.40
CA VAL A 529 5.41 9.14 16.73
C VAL A 529 5.79 9.63 18.12
N SER A 530 6.12 8.68 18.99
CA SER A 530 6.53 8.92 20.36
C SER A 530 7.90 8.34 20.64
N ARG A 531 8.81 9.15 21.18
CA ARG A 531 10.13 8.72 21.62
C ARG A 531 10.06 7.63 22.70
N ALA A 532 9.23 7.87 23.72
CA ALA A 532 9.06 6.92 24.81
C ALA A 532 8.53 5.58 24.29
N LYS A 533 7.54 5.61 23.38
CA LYS A 533 6.97 4.38 22.82
C LYS A 533 7.95 3.64 21.92
N ALA A 534 8.79 4.35 21.16
CA ALA A 534 9.88 3.74 20.41
C ALA A 534 10.88 3.02 21.34
N GLU A 535 11.24 3.67 22.43
CA GLU A 535 12.12 3.08 23.47
C GLU A 535 11.52 1.81 24.04
N ASP A 536 10.22 1.81 24.40
CA ASP A 536 9.51 0.63 24.92
C ASP A 536 9.50 -0.51 23.89
N CYS A 537 9.17 -0.23 22.64
CA CYS A 537 9.20 -1.23 21.56
C CYS A 537 10.59 -1.83 21.37
N LEU A 538 11.64 -1.00 21.37
CA LEU A 538 13.02 -1.45 21.24
C LEU A 538 13.43 -2.33 22.44
N LYS A 539 13.02 -1.99 23.67
CA LYS A 539 13.24 -2.84 24.85
C LYS A 539 12.60 -4.22 24.69
N VAL A 540 11.37 -4.26 24.23
CA VAL A 540 10.67 -5.53 23.99
C VAL A 540 11.40 -6.38 22.95
N LEU A 541 11.79 -5.79 21.80
CA LEU A 541 12.50 -6.52 20.76
C LEU A 541 13.88 -7.04 21.24
N MET A 542 14.59 -6.27 22.06
CA MET A 542 15.90 -6.62 22.56
C MET A 542 15.87 -7.48 23.84
N GLY A 543 14.68 -7.71 24.42
CA GLY A 543 14.53 -8.47 25.66
C GLY A 543 15.14 -7.77 26.88
N LEU A 544 15.07 -6.43 26.93
CA LEU A 544 15.61 -5.61 28.02
C LEU A 544 14.57 -5.38 29.11
N ALA A 545 15.01 -5.49 30.37
CA ALA A 545 14.20 -5.08 31.51
C ALA A 545 14.18 -3.53 31.66
N ASP A 546 13.22 -3.05 32.47
CA ASP A 546 13.14 -1.62 32.75
C ASP A 546 14.42 -1.11 33.46
N GLY A 547 15.00 -0.06 32.91
CA GLY A 547 16.26 0.53 33.40
C GLY A 547 17.52 -0.06 32.77
N ASP A 548 17.42 -1.14 32.01
CA ASP A 548 18.55 -1.74 31.34
C ASP A 548 18.91 -0.99 30.04
N THR A 549 20.18 -1.03 29.67
CA THR A 549 20.69 -0.54 28.39
C THR A 549 21.27 -1.70 27.59
N PRO A 550 21.11 -1.69 26.25
CA PRO A 550 21.57 -2.81 25.42
C PRO A 550 23.08 -2.93 25.43
N SER A 551 23.55 -4.16 25.59
CA SER A 551 24.98 -4.52 25.47
C SER A 551 25.46 -4.34 24.01
N THR A 552 26.78 -4.13 23.85
CA THR A 552 27.44 -4.18 22.54
C THR A 552 27.47 -5.59 21.96
N GLN A 553 27.40 -6.61 22.81
CA GLN A 553 27.27 -8.00 22.37
C GLN A 553 25.79 -8.38 22.35
N MET A 554 25.40 -9.03 21.27
CA MET A 554 24.06 -9.57 21.14
C MET A 554 23.77 -10.58 22.22
N THR A 555 22.62 -10.46 22.89
CA THR A 555 22.19 -11.39 23.95
C THR A 555 21.12 -12.37 23.50
N TRP A 556 20.63 -12.25 22.27
CA TRP A 556 19.63 -13.15 21.72
C TRP A 556 20.16 -14.58 21.54
N GLU A 557 19.34 -15.55 21.89
CA GLU A 557 19.49 -16.94 21.47
C GLU A 557 18.74 -17.13 20.15
N ILE A 558 19.44 -17.59 19.10
CA ILE A 558 18.89 -17.63 17.76
C ILE A 558 18.43 -19.04 17.39
N ALA A 559 17.23 -19.13 16.84
CA ALA A 559 16.66 -20.32 16.23
C ALA A 559 16.49 -20.14 14.73
N THR A 560 16.55 -21.23 13.97
CA THR A 560 16.30 -21.26 12.51
C THR A 560 14.90 -21.71 12.16
N THR A 561 14.10 -22.07 13.15
CA THR A 561 12.68 -22.44 12.96
C THR A 561 11.82 -21.42 13.67
N PRO A 562 10.66 -21.06 13.10
CA PRO A 562 9.71 -20.20 13.78
C PRO A 562 9.41 -20.74 15.18
N PRO A 563 9.36 -19.89 16.21
CA PRO A 563 8.94 -20.34 17.52
C PRO A 563 7.53 -20.93 17.40
N THR A 564 7.32 -22.10 18.00
CA THR A 564 5.98 -22.68 18.12
C THR A 564 5.18 -21.73 19.01
N ILE A 565 4.34 -20.95 18.39
CA ILE A 565 3.49 -20.03 19.10
C ILE A 565 2.39 -20.89 19.69
N SER A 566 2.41 -21.03 21.03
CA SER A 566 1.22 -21.51 21.70
C SER A 566 0.07 -20.62 21.25
N SER A 567 -1.09 -21.17 20.99
CA SER A 567 -2.31 -20.49 20.49
C SER A 567 -2.80 -19.31 21.38
N ASP A 568 -2.00 -18.86 22.31
CA ASP A 568 -2.30 -17.93 23.39
C ASP A 568 -1.72 -16.53 23.15
N ASP A 569 -2.13 -15.88 22.05
CA ASP A 569 -2.12 -14.41 21.98
C ASP A 569 -3.23 -13.79 22.83
N GLU A 570 -4.15 -14.61 23.24
CA GLU A 570 -5.10 -14.38 24.30
C GLU A 570 -4.38 -14.70 25.61
N SER A 571 -4.35 -13.77 26.54
CA SER A 571 -3.79 -14.06 27.86
C SER A 571 -4.46 -15.31 28.43
N TYR A 572 -3.75 -16.06 29.24
CA TYR A 572 -4.34 -17.25 29.89
C TYR A 572 -5.71 -16.97 30.53
N LEU A 573 -5.88 -15.77 31.09
CA LEU A 573 -7.15 -15.35 31.68
C LEU A 573 -8.21 -15.05 30.62
N GLU A 574 -7.85 -14.40 29.50
CA GLU A 574 -8.77 -14.15 28.40
C GLU A 574 -9.29 -15.44 27.77
N SER A 575 -8.42 -16.42 27.53
CA SER A 575 -8.80 -17.73 27.00
C SER A 575 -9.77 -18.44 27.92
N ARG A 576 -9.49 -18.48 29.22
CA ARG A 576 -10.37 -19.10 30.20
C ARG A 576 -11.70 -18.38 30.36
N PHE A 577 -11.69 -17.04 30.29
CA PHE A 577 -12.94 -16.27 30.30
C PHE A 577 -13.79 -16.62 29.08
N ARG A 578 -13.20 -16.66 27.89
CA ARG A 578 -13.90 -17.01 26.66
C ARG A 578 -14.54 -18.40 26.72
N GLU A 579 -13.82 -19.38 27.20
CA GLU A 579 -14.35 -20.74 27.41
C GLU A 579 -15.50 -20.75 28.43
N SER A 580 -15.33 -20.03 29.54
CA SER A 580 -16.37 -19.86 30.57
C SER A 580 -17.61 -19.17 30.01
N PHE A 581 -17.44 -18.15 29.16
CA PHE A 581 -18.53 -17.47 28.45
C PHE A 581 -19.31 -18.44 27.54
N MET A 582 -18.61 -19.24 26.76
CA MET A 582 -19.24 -20.24 25.89
C MET A 582 -19.98 -21.31 26.71
N ALA A 583 -19.42 -21.72 27.85
CA ALA A 583 -20.07 -22.65 28.78
C ALA A 583 -21.35 -22.03 29.38
N LEU A 584 -21.31 -20.76 29.78
CA LEU A 584 -22.47 -20.00 30.23
C LEU A 584 -23.56 -19.93 29.17
N ALA A 585 -23.19 -19.55 27.93
CA ALA A 585 -24.13 -19.46 26.81
C ALA A 585 -24.81 -20.80 26.53
N ARG A 586 -24.09 -21.92 26.58
CA ARG A 586 -24.66 -23.25 26.44
C ARG A 586 -25.61 -23.61 27.61
N ARG A 587 -25.31 -23.20 28.84
CA ARG A 587 -26.23 -23.36 29.99
C ARG A 587 -27.55 -22.62 29.77
N LEU A 588 -27.52 -21.50 29.06
CA LEU A 588 -28.69 -20.70 28.68
C LEU A 588 -29.40 -21.24 27.41
N ASN A 589 -29.10 -22.47 26.99
CA ASN A 589 -29.64 -23.11 25.77
C ASN A 589 -29.41 -22.28 24.48
N ALA A 590 -28.34 -21.52 24.42
CA ALA A 590 -27.97 -20.75 23.23
C ALA A 590 -27.25 -21.60 22.18
N THR A 591 -27.44 -21.26 20.93
CA THR A 591 -26.60 -21.77 19.85
C THR A 591 -25.32 -20.91 19.79
N VAL A 592 -24.16 -21.55 19.95
CA VAL A 592 -22.86 -20.88 19.95
C VAL A 592 -22.10 -21.26 18.69
N SER A 593 -21.63 -20.27 17.94
CA SER A 593 -20.73 -20.45 16.81
C SER A 593 -19.51 -19.54 16.96
N GLN A 594 -18.38 -19.99 16.47
CA GLN A 594 -17.14 -19.22 16.45
C GLN A 594 -16.82 -18.83 15.00
N ASN A 595 -16.51 -17.57 14.78
CA ASN A 595 -16.05 -17.05 13.52
C ASN A 595 -14.76 -16.27 13.76
N TYR A 596 -13.89 -16.27 12.76
CA TYR A 596 -12.68 -15.46 12.79
C TYR A 596 -13.02 -14.03 12.33
N GLY A 597 -12.63 -13.04 13.12
CA GLY A 597 -12.81 -11.63 12.82
C GLY A 597 -11.55 -10.81 13.12
N PRO A 598 -11.54 -9.52 12.77
CA PRO A 598 -10.48 -8.60 13.15
C PRO A 598 -10.29 -8.61 14.69
N GLY A 599 -9.09 -8.90 15.15
CA GLY A 599 -8.77 -8.96 16.59
C GLY A 599 -8.92 -10.32 17.26
N GLY A 600 -9.30 -11.40 16.54
CA GLY A 600 -9.33 -12.76 17.06
C GLY A 600 -10.68 -13.49 16.91
N ASN A 601 -10.89 -14.51 17.75
CA ASN A 601 -12.10 -15.33 17.73
C ASN A 601 -13.35 -14.56 18.16
N VAL A 602 -14.24 -14.30 17.22
CA VAL A 602 -15.56 -13.72 17.49
C VAL A 602 -16.54 -14.85 17.82
N ILE A 603 -17.19 -14.76 18.98
CA ILE A 603 -18.19 -15.71 19.41
C ILE A 603 -19.58 -15.15 19.16
N ASN A 604 -20.35 -15.85 18.35
CA ASN A 604 -21.75 -15.53 18.12
C ASN A 604 -22.64 -16.44 18.97
N VAL A 605 -23.51 -15.84 19.75
CA VAL A 605 -24.46 -16.52 20.65
C VAL A 605 -25.87 -16.16 20.21
N ARG A 606 -26.65 -17.14 19.80
CA ARG A 606 -28.05 -16.95 19.43
C ARG A 606 -28.97 -17.48 20.50
N ILE A 607 -29.81 -16.62 21.05
CA ILE A 607 -30.85 -16.97 22.02
C ILE A 607 -32.19 -16.55 21.39
N GLY A 608 -33.02 -17.52 20.99
CA GLY A 608 -34.25 -17.27 20.28
C GLY A 608 -34.00 -16.56 18.96
N GLN A 609 -34.53 -15.35 18.80
CA GLN A 609 -34.37 -14.51 17.59
C GLN A 609 -33.19 -13.52 17.72
N VAL A 610 -32.59 -13.39 18.89
CA VAL A 610 -31.56 -12.37 19.14
C VAL A 610 -30.19 -12.98 18.96
N LEU A 611 -29.35 -12.26 18.21
CA LEU A 611 -27.92 -12.56 18.03
C LEU A 611 -27.10 -11.64 18.93
N TYR A 612 -26.26 -12.24 19.74
CA TYR A 612 -25.24 -11.55 20.52
C TYR A 612 -23.86 -11.90 19.96
N THR A 613 -22.94 -10.95 20.02
CA THR A 613 -21.59 -11.13 19.49
C THR A 613 -20.57 -10.68 20.53
N LEU A 614 -19.75 -11.61 20.99
CA LEU A 614 -18.57 -11.31 21.81
C LEU A 614 -17.36 -11.10 20.88
N GLN A 615 -16.90 -9.88 20.78
CA GLN A 615 -15.77 -9.48 19.94
C GLN A 615 -14.54 -9.21 20.81
N PRO A 616 -13.39 -9.86 20.56
CA PRO A 616 -12.16 -9.56 21.27
C PRO A 616 -11.54 -8.26 20.76
N GLN A 617 -10.81 -7.59 21.63
CA GLN A 617 -9.88 -6.50 21.31
C GLN A 617 -10.47 -5.34 20.47
N VAL A 618 -11.72 -4.95 20.76
CA VAL A 618 -12.42 -3.87 20.04
C VAL A 618 -11.89 -2.51 20.48
N LEU A 619 -11.50 -1.65 19.54
CA LEU A 619 -11.12 -0.28 19.82
C LEU A 619 -12.36 0.55 20.18
N MET A 620 -12.37 1.14 21.35
CA MET A 620 -13.40 2.06 21.86
C MET A 620 -12.77 3.42 22.18
N PRO A 621 -13.56 4.50 22.31
CA PRO A 621 -13.00 5.80 22.69
C PRO A 621 -12.19 5.71 23.98
N GLY A 622 -10.93 6.11 23.94
CA GLY A 622 -10.03 6.15 25.09
C GLY A 622 -9.43 4.81 25.54
N CYS A 623 -9.92 3.66 25.07
CA CYS A 623 -9.39 2.36 25.50
C CYS A 623 -9.72 1.21 24.55
N LYS A 624 -9.12 0.04 24.82
CA LYS A 624 -9.34 -1.21 24.09
C LYS A 624 -9.65 -2.31 25.13
N PRO A 625 -10.93 -2.58 25.41
CA PRO A 625 -11.31 -3.70 26.30
C PRO A 625 -10.93 -5.05 25.65
N ASP A 626 -10.68 -6.05 26.50
CA ASP A 626 -10.32 -7.39 26.04
C ASP A 626 -11.45 -8.02 25.24
N PHE A 627 -12.69 -7.77 25.65
CA PHE A 627 -13.88 -8.19 24.90
C PHE A 627 -14.97 -7.12 24.93
N VAL A 628 -15.81 -7.10 23.89
CA VAL A 628 -17.07 -6.34 23.87
C VAL A 628 -18.20 -7.27 23.49
N LEU A 629 -19.20 -7.38 24.37
CA LEU A 629 -20.43 -8.12 24.09
C LEU A 629 -21.49 -7.17 23.55
N ARG A 630 -21.92 -7.40 22.33
CA ARG A 630 -22.92 -6.62 21.59
C ARG A 630 -24.18 -7.45 21.31
N GLY A 631 -25.30 -6.78 21.14
CA GLY A 631 -26.57 -7.38 20.72
C GLY A 631 -27.70 -7.16 21.74
N GLY A 632 -28.93 -7.39 21.31
CA GLY A 632 -30.13 -7.08 22.07
C GLY A 632 -30.39 -5.58 22.22
N ASP A 633 -31.33 -5.22 23.09
CA ASP A 633 -31.76 -3.82 23.30
C ASP A 633 -30.96 -3.10 24.41
N ARG A 634 -29.96 -3.76 25.00
CA ARG A 634 -29.11 -3.20 26.05
C ARG A 634 -27.83 -2.57 25.49
N PRO A 635 -27.24 -1.62 26.25
CA PRO A 635 -25.93 -1.05 25.92
C PRO A 635 -24.86 -2.11 25.71
N ASP A 636 -23.82 -1.79 24.95
CA ASP A 636 -22.65 -2.65 24.80
C ASP A 636 -21.99 -2.89 26.16
N LEU A 637 -21.51 -4.12 26.40
CA LEU A 637 -20.79 -4.50 27.60
C LEU A 637 -19.30 -4.67 27.28
N ALA A 638 -18.47 -3.74 27.75
CA ALA A 638 -17.02 -3.82 27.68
C ALA A 638 -16.48 -4.67 28.82
N ILE A 639 -15.68 -5.68 28.52
CA ILE A 639 -15.16 -6.65 29.46
C ILE A 639 -13.65 -6.55 29.52
N PHE A 640 -13.12 -6.38 30.74
CA PHE A 640 -11.70 -6.33 31.04
C PHE A 640 -11.31 -7.53 31.86
N THR A 641 -10.27 -8.23 31.47
CA THR A 641 -9.72 -9.38 32.25
C THR A 641 -8.51 -8.90 33.04
N ASP A 642 -8.70 -8.69 34.32
CA ASP A 642 -7.70 -8.10 35.22
C ASP A 642 -6.77 -9.17 35.80
N GLY A 643 -5.59 -9.34 35.20
CA GLY A 643 -4.52 -10.17 35.76
C GLY A 643 -3.68 -9.40 36.78
N GLU A 644 -3.49 -9.98 37.99
CA GLU A 644 -2.70 -9.36 39.07
C GLU A 644 -1.28 -8.95 38.60
N THR A 645 -0.67 -9.75 37.79
CA THR A 645 0.71 -9.56 37.30
C THR A 645 0.90 -8.31 36.40
N PHE A 646 -0.16 -7.87 35.71
CA PHE A 646 -0.08 -6.80 34.75
C PHE A 646 -0.66 -5.45 35.22
N HIS A 647 -1.47 -5.46 36.29
CA HIS A 647 -2.23 -4.28 36.72
C HIS A 647 -1.92 -3.78 38.13
N ALA A 648 -1.41 -4.61 39.01
CA ALA A 648 -1.33 -4.31 40.45
C ALA A 648 0.00 -4.70 41.11
N THR A 649 1.09 -4.85 40.39
CA THR A 649 2.41 -5.10 41.00
C THR A 649 3.12 -3.78 41.35
N PRO A 650 4.06 -3.79 42.32
CA PRO A 650 4.86 -2.61 42.65
C PRO A 650 5.64 -2.04 41.47
N ALA A 651 5.96 -2.86 40.46
CA ALA A 651 6.67 -2.46 39.23
C ALA A 651 5.74 -1.95 38.11
N CYS A 652 4.45 -2.30 38.16
CA CYS A 652 3.47 -1.89 37.16
C CYS A 652 2.13 -1.60 37.82
N ASN A 653 1.89 -0.33 38.17
CA ASN A 653 0.62 0.08 38.79
C ASN A 653 -0.21 0.92 37.80
N ARG A 654 -1.07 0.24 37.05
CA ARG A 654 -1.99 0.86 36.08
C ARG A 654 -3.41 1.05 36.60
N VAL A 655 -3.65 0.71 37.86
CA VAL A 655 -5.01 0.70 38.47
C VAL A 655 -5.74 2.03 38.31
N ARG A 656 -5.02 3.17 38.37
CA ARG A 656 -5.61 4.48 38.21
C ARG A 656 -6.02 4.73 36.74
N ASP A 657 -5.13 4.44 35.80
CA ASP A 657 -5.37 4.66 34.36
C ASP A 657 -6.53 3.78 33.88
N ASP A 658 -6.59 2.54 34.34
CA ASP A 658 -7.67 1.60 34.01
C ASP A 658 -9.01 2.05 34.63
N ALA A 659 -8.98 2.61 35.84
CA ALA A 659 -10.18 3.20 36.46
C ALA A 659 -10.69 4.43 35.68
N GLU A 660 -9.81 5.30 35.22
CA GLU A 660 -10.16 6.49 34.41
C GLU A 660 -10.77 6.06 33.05
N LYS A 661 -10.16 5.13 32.33
CA LYS A 661 -10.66 4.57 31.05
C LYS A 661 -12.05 3.95 31.22
N ARG A 662 -12.25 3.16 32.27
CA ARG A 662 -13.54 2.53 32.58
C ARG A 662 -14.62 3.54 32.98
N ALA A 663 -14.25 4.62 33.66
CA ALA A 663 -15.15 5.72 33.97
C ALA A 663 -15.59 6.45 32.69
N GLU A 664 -14.67 6.68 31.75
CA GLU A 664 -14.98 7.30 30.45
C GLU A 664 -15.98 6.46 29.65
N LEU A 665 -15.79 5.15 29.56
CA LEU A 665 -16.74 4.25 28.88
C LEU A 665 -18.14 4.30 29.52
N ARG A 666 -18.22 4.31 30.86
CA ARG A 666 -19.52 4.44 31.54
C ARG A 666 -20.20 5.77 31.25
N ASN A 667 -19.42 6.86 31.14
CA ASN A 667 -19.95 8.17 30.75
C ASN A 667 -20.49 8.19 29.32
N LEU A 668 -19.97 7.33 28.44
CA LEU A 668 -20.46 7.13 27.06
C LEU A 668 -21.65 6.16 26.99
N GLY A 669 -22.16 5.66 28.12
CA GLY A 669 -23.30 4.76 28.18
C GLY A 669 -22.95 3.29 27.91
N VAL A 670 -21.67 2.91 27.95
CA VAL A 670 -21.20 1.53 27.82
C VAL A 670 -21.18 0.89 29.22
N GLU A 671 -21.73 -0.32 29.34
CA GLU A 671 -21.59 -1.10 30.55
C GLU A 671 -20.16 -1.66 30.65
N VAL A 672 -19.59 -1.76 31.85
CA VAL A 672 -18.20 -2.19 32.05
C VAL A 672 -18.16 -3.30 33.12
N LEU A 673 -17.60 -4.44 32.74
CA LEU A 673 -17.32 -5.60 33.58
C LEU A 673 -15.81 -5.80 33.71
N ALA A 674 -15.31 -5.96 34.93
CA ALA A 674 -13.94 -6.42 35.19
C ALA A 674 -13.98 -7.83 35.71
N VAL A 675 -13.16 -8.72 35.18
CA VAL A 675 -13.13 -10.16 35.51
C VAL A 675 -11.73 -10.52 35.99
N THR A 676 -11.66 -11.11 37.16
CA THR A 676 -10.39 -11.60 37.72
C THR A 676 -10.24 -13.12 37.53
N LEU A 677 -9.04 -13.62 37.76
CA LEU A 677 -8.77 -15.07 37.74
C LEU A 677 -9.64 -15.84 38.77
N ASP A 678 -9.89 -15.24 39.93
CA ASP A 678 -10.73 -15.86 40.97
C ASP A 678 -12.21 -15.95 40.52
N ASP A 679 -12.68 -14.99 39.76
CA ASP A 679 -14.04 -15.01 39.21
C ASP A 679 -14.22 -16.17 38.21
N VAL A 680 -13.24 -16.35 37.34
CA VAL A 680 -13.23 -17.44 36.33
C VAL A 680 -13.10 -18.79 37.03
N ASN A 681 -12.19 -18.93 38.01
CA ASN A 681 -12.01 -20.15 38.82
C ASN A 681 -13.28 -20.51 39.57
N GLY A 682 -13.96 -19.51 40.15
CA GLY A 682 -15.23 -19.70 40.87
C GLY A 682 -16.34 -20.21 39.96
N PHE A 683 -16.45 -19.64 38.73
CA PHE A 683 -17.44 -20.08 37.77
C PHE A 683 -17.18 -21.51 37.26
N GLU A 684 -15.94 -21.85 36.92
CA GLU A 684 -15.55 -23.19 36.43
C GLU A 684 -15.76 -24.26 37.50
N ALA A 685 -15.45 -23.96 38.75
CA ALA A 685 -15.60 -24.89 39.85
C ALA A 685 -17.07 -25.21 40.20
N GLY A 686 -18.03 -24.51 39.57
CA GLY A 686 -19.46 -24.65 39.89
C GLY A 686 -19.78 -24.36 41.36
N ARG A 687 -18.89 -23.63 42.05
CA ARG A 687 -19.08 -23.32 43.47
C ARG A 687 -20.20 -22.31 43.57
N GLY A 688 -21.25 -22.67 44.28
CA GLY A 688 -22.39 -21.82 44.56
C GLY A 688 -21.99 -20.49 45.23
N PRO A 689 -22.83 -19.81 45.96
CA PRO A 689 -22.84 -18.36 46.21
C PRO A 689 -21.60 -17.71 46.86
N ALA A 690 -20.48 -18.43 46.98
CA ALA A 690 -19.19 -17.89 47.42
C ALA A 690 -18.31 -17.34 46.27
N ALA A 691 -18.62 -17.62 45.02
CA ALA A 691 -18.00 -16.93 43.88
C ALA A 691 -18.70 -15.58 43.65
N PRO A 692 -18.00 -14.52 43.23
CA PRO A 692 -18.67 -13.27 42.91
C PRO A 692 -19.71 -13.51 41.82
N THR A 693 -20.96 -13.48 42.23
CA THR A 693 -22.11 -13.75 41.37
C THR A 693 -22.29 -12.71 40.28
N TRP A 694 -21.60 -11.57 40.38
CA TRP A 694 -21.65 -10.50 39.42
C TRP A 694 -21.13 -10.91 38.02
N PHE A 695 -20.15 -11.81 37.92
CA PHE A 695 -19.67 -12.32 36.62
C PHE A 695 -20.79 -13.06 35.90
N ASP A 696 -21.40 -14.05 36.55
CA ASP A 696 -22.49 -14.82 35.97
C ASP A 696 -23.74 -13.94 35.76
N ALA A 697 -24.09 -13.14 36.77
CA ALA A 697 -25.24 -12.26 36.70
C ALA A 697 -25.14 -11.18 35.62
N SER A 698 -23.98 -10.52 35.48
CA SER A 698 -23.79 -9.46 34.51
C SER A 698 -23.82 -9.97 33.07
N VAL A 699 -23.14 -11.08 32.80
CA VAL A 699 -23.12 -11.67 31.46
C VAL A 699 -24.47 -12.31 31.15
N SER A 700 -25.09 -13.01 32.09
CA SER A 700 -26.43 -13.56 31.90
C SER A 700 -27.49 -12.50 31.72
N SER A 701 -27.42 -11.39 32.45
CA SER A 701 -28.32 -10.23 32.30
C SER A 701 -28.23 -9.61 30.89
N LYS A 702 -27.01 -9.43 30.33
CA LYS A 702 -26.83 -8.96 28.97
C LYS A 702 -27.46 -9.92 27.97
N LEU A 703 -27.23 -11.23 28.10
CA LEU A 703 -27.69 -12.24 27.14
C LEU A 703 -29.21 -12.47 27.16
N ILE A 704 -29.83 -12.45 28.33
CA ILE A 704 -31.27 -12.75 28.48
C ILE A 704 -32.13 -11.53 28.75
N GLY A 705 -31.55 -10.34 28.84
CA GLY A 705 -32.31 -9.10 29.04
C GLY A 705 -32.90 -8.95 30.44
N LEU A 706 -32.38 -9.67 31.45
CA LEU A 706 -32.81 -9.63 32.86
C LEU A 706 -32.14 -8.51 33.62
#